data_234b90517db3268a98099b363a4951b6
#
_entry.id   234b90517db3268a98099b363a4951b6
#
_cell.length_a   1.000
_cell.length_b   1.000
_cell.length_c   1.000
_cell.angle_alpha   90.00
_cell.angle_beta   90.00
_cell.angle_gamma   90.00
#
_symmetry.space_group_name_H-M   'P 1'
#
loop_
_entity.id
_entity.type
_entity.pdbx_description
1 polymer ?
#
loop_
_entity_poly.entity_id
_entity_poly.type
_entity_poly.pdbx_seq_one_letter_code
_entity_poly.pdbx_strand_id
1 'polypeptide(L)'
;MPLTGGGHRAKLLPVLAMPSTQTAPAAPPPWLAAAASLGVGLALLACYWCTLAPSFTGRDGGELAAAVHVMGVAHPTGYPLYLVLGKLFDLLPLGEPARCLAFFSAVSAAGAGALLCWVAIALTGYPLAGVLAGLAAGLSSWVWGVANQAEVYALNLLLVVLALAAFVRWQAAPAPRRLYLLAAAAGLGLAHHRTSLFFTAPLLLWALWATRPRPLRLLAATTGWACLPLLLYLWLPVRSACHPPLNWGNTSGSWLWFWEHINGSLYLAFVLRTGAAAVISQVGAWGAALGRQLGLAGVLLIAIGLVGMLRSRHRPLGVLLLASTALYLLWAGSYRVADRQVFAIPVMIPLGLWCGLGLAHALAGLPRLKLSPALLRLVPLAGGLVALALPANLSLQHWARLDRSRDHRPLEQALLNLAGVPGDAVVLLEGDEPNAGAEYYYHALGRRPLPLLLPTEWAVYDWAYPLLPAWLRPALARAAPLPEREFMEWLPYYLREVLDPRRPLYTNLDAPRVPPGFVLLKDHALKRLVLPPGLPLAADRPRMRPVTELPQGSGWLLGVQVPPVLARGAPFPIRLAVRLQRPLPDGWDLQLLFLQGASPSPGGAVMVPRDQVFARRVPLLFGLALPATPPGRHYQQDLFGLPSRRLRPGAYQLYLQFCRGRHRTAPVPLAATVTLR
;
A
#
# COMPACT_ATOMS: atom_id res chain seq x y z
N MET A 1 -39.08 56.22 -5.41
CA MET A 1 -38.53 55.99 -4.06
C MET A 1 -37.55 54.84 -4.14
N PRO A 2 -36.25 55.04 -3.96
CA PRO A 2 -35.25 54.00 -4.01
C PRO A 2 -35.08 53.31 -2.64
N LEU A 3 -35.13 51.98 -2.60
CA LEU A 3 -34.86 51.18 -1.45
C LEU A 3 -33.34 51.05 -1.25
N THR A 4 -32.81 51.74 -0.28
CA THR A 4 -31.43 51.62 0.19
C THR A 4 -31.24 50.34 0.97
N GLY A 5 -30.52 49.38 0.40
CA GLY A 5 -30.13 48.11 1.06
C GLY A 5 -29.00 48.33 2.05
N GLY A 6 -29.31 48.38 3.33
CA GLY A 6 -28.33 48.40 4.41
C GLY A 6 -27.63 47.05 4.51
N GLY A 7 -26.31 47.02 4.21
CA GLY A 7 -25.45 45.83 4.39
C GLY A 7 -25.27 45.51 5.87
N HIS A 8 -25.98 44.51 6.37
CA HIS A 8 -25.72 43.92 7.69
C HIS A 8 -24.39 43.14 7.67
N ARG A 9 -23.29 43.80 8.06
CA ARG A 9 -22.07 43.11 8.47
C ARG A 9 -22.40 42.25 9.70
N ALA A 10 -22.33 40.96 9.56
CA ALA A 10 -22.48 40.00 10.67
C ALA A 10 -21.47 40.38 11.76
N LYS A 11 -21.94 40.78 12.93
CA LYS A 11 -21.11 41.03 14.12
C LYS A 11 -20.63 39.68 14.64
N LEU A 12 -19.34 39.38 14.46
CA LEU A 12 -18.66 38.29 15.16
C LEU A 12 -18.59 38.61 16.65
N LEU A 13 -18.85 37.63 17.51
CA LEU A 13 -18.78 37.76 18.96
C LEU A 13 -17.42 38.31 19.41
N PRO A 14 -17.36 39.21 20.41
CA PRO A 14 -16.12 39.83 20.91
C PRO A 14 -15.13 38.87 21.59
N VAL A 15 -15.44 37.57 21.70
CA VAL A 15 -14.59 36.54 22.36
C VAL A 15 -13.26 36.32 21.63
N LEU A 16 -13.07 36.85 20.41
CA LEU A 16 -11.82 36.70 19.65
C LEU A 16 -10.89 37.92 19.73
N ALA A 17 -11.25 38.95 20.43
CA ALA A 17 -10.41 40.13 20.61
C ALA A 17 -9.53 39.99 21.87
N MET A 18 -8.46 39.19 21.77
CA MET A 18 -7.33 39.37 22.69
C MET A 18 -6.38 40.43 22.12
N PRO A 19 -5.77 41.30 22.96
CA PRO A 19 -4.85 42.32 22.49
C PRO A 19 -3.64 41.64 21.83
N SER A 20 -3.49 41.78 20.54
CA SER A 20 -2.34 41.35 19.77
C SER A 20 -1.20 42.35 19.99
N THR A 21 -0.31 42.10 20.95
CA THR A 21 0.95 42.83 21.10
C THR A 21 2.04 42.37 20.11
N GLN A 22 1.67 41.59 19.09
CA GLN A 22 2.59 41.20 18.03
C GLN A 22 2.14 41.83 16.71
N THR A 23 2.94 42.76 16.20
CA THR A 23 2.89 43.14 14.79
C THR A 23 3.27 41.89 13.98
N ALA A 24 2.25 41.20 13.46
CA ALA A 24 2.50 40.15 12.47
C ALA A 24 3.29 40.79 11.31
N PRO A 25 4.30 40.09 10.75
CA PRO A 25 4.97 40.61 9.57
C PRO A 25 3.91 40.86 8.48
N ALA A 26 4.15 41.86 7.64
CA ALA A 26 3.29 42.10 6.49
C ALA A 26 3.11 40.78 5.70
N ALA A 27 1.88 40.48 5.32
CA ALA A 27 1.62 39.27 4.55
C ALA A 27 2.50 39.30 3.30
N PRO A 28 3.22 38.18 2.98
CA PRO A 28 4.06 38.16 1.80
C PRO A 28 3.18 38.35 0.55
N PRO A 29 3.76 38.86 -0.55
CA PRO A 29 3.01 39.01 -1.78
C PRO A 29 2.45 37.64 -2.20
N PRO A 30 1.22 37.57 -2.74
CA PRO A 30 0.54 36.30 -3.06
C PRO A 30 1.37 35.39 -3.97
N TRP A 31 2.14 35.97 -4.90
CA TRP A 31 2.99 35.19 -5.80
C TRP A 31 4.12 34.46 -5.06
N LEU A 32 4.67 35.01 -3.97
CA LEU A 32 5.74 34.35 -3.19
C LEU A 32 5.21 33.14 -2.43
N ALA A 33 3.99 33.24 -1.86
CA ALA A 33 3.33 32.11 -1.22
C ALA A 33 3.02 31.01 -2.26
N ALA A 34 2.55 31.38 -3.45
CA ALA A 34 2.30 30.45 -4.54
C ALA A 34 3.60 29.78 -5.03
N ALA A 35 4.67 30.56 -5.23
CA ALA A 35 5.96 30.05 -5.68
C ALA A 35 6.59 29.09 -4.65
N ALA A 36 6.55 29.43 -3.35
CA ALA A 36 7.03 28.55 -2.29
C ALA A 36 6.24 27.24 -2.24
N SER A 37 4.91 27.31 -2.34
CA SER A 37 4.05 26.13 -2.34
C SER A 37 4.30 25.24 -3.57
N LEU A 38 4.39 25.84 -4.75
CA LEU A 38 4.72 25.12 -5.98
C LEU A 38 6.12 24.47 -5.88
N GLY A 39 7.11 25.22 -5.38
CA GLY A 39 8.47 24.70 -5.17
C GLY A 39 8.50 23.49 -4.25
N VAL A 40 7.76 23.53 -3.12
CA VAL A 40 7.60 22.38 -2.22
C VAL A 40 6.94 21.20 -2.94
N GLY A 41 5.87 21.44 -3.68
CA GLY A 41 5.18 20.38 -4.43
C GLY A 41 6.09 19.73 -5.47
N LEU A 42 6.83 20.53 -6.25
CA LEU A 42 7.77 20.02 -7.26
C LEU A 42 8.94 19.25 -6.64
N ALA A 43 9.50 19.73 -5.52
CA ALA A 43 10.57 19.03 -4.80
C ALA A 43 10.11 17.67 -4.27
N LEU A 44 8.92 17.60 -3.65
CA LEU A 44 8.33 16.35 -3.17
C LEU A 44 8.03 15.41 -4.34
N LEU A 45 7.42 15.92 -5.41
CA LEU A 45 7.09 15.12 -6.59
C LEU A 45 8.35 14.55 -7.24
N ALA A 46 9.44 15.31 -7.32
CA ALA A 46 10.72 14.84 -7.83
C ALA A 46 11.30 13.70 -6.96
N CYS A 47 11.28 13.85 -5.62
CA CYS A 47 11.71 12.79 -4.70
C CYS A 47 10.87 11.52 -4.87
N TYR A 48 9.54 11.66 -4.93
CA TYR A 48 8.64 10.52 -5.09
C TYR A 48 8.79 9.84 -6.45
N TRP A 49 8.93 10.62 -7.52
CA TRP A 49 9.16 10.11 -8.87
C TRP A 49 10.45 9.29 -8.98
N CYS A 50 11.56 9.79 -8.41
CA CYS A 50 12.84 9.07 -8.40
C CYS A 50 12.79 7.76 -7.63
N THR A 51 11.89 7.64 -6.65
CA THR A 51 11.74 6.44 -5.79
C THR A 51 10.48 5.65 -6.08
N LEU A 52 9.78 5.96 -7.19
CA LEU A 52 8.48 5.41 -7.55
C LEU A 52 8.58 3.91 -7.87
N ALA A 53 7.64 3.13 -7.34
CA ALA A 53 7.57 1.72 -7.64
C ALA A 53 7.26 1.45 -9.12
N PRO A 54 7.94 0.51 -9.77
CA PRO A 54 7.72 0.18 -11.18
C PRO A 54 6.45 -0.65 -11.42
N SER A 55 5.93 -1.28 -10.36
CA SER A 55 4.74 -2.13 -10.35
C SER A 55 4.10 -2.10 -8.97
N PHE A 56 3.15 -2.98 -8.67
CA PHE A 56 2.59 -3.06 -7.33
C PHE A 56 3.63 -3.57 -6.30
N THR A 57 3.48 -3.13 -5.05
CA THR A 57 4.49 -3.34 -3.99
C THR A 57 4.01 -4.27 -2.87
N GLY A 58 2.98 -5.05 -3.12
CA GLY A 58 2.30 -5.89 -2.13
C GLY A 58 1.07 -5.22 -1.52
N ARG A 59 0.45 -5.86 -0.55
CA ARG A 59 -0.78 -5.43 0.14
C ARG A 59 -1.89 -5.09 -0.86
N ASP A 60 -2.66 -4.04 -0.60
CA ASP A 60 -3.84 -3.63 -1.39
C ASP A 60 -3.47 -3.04 -2.76
N GLY A 61 -2.19 -2.68 -2.97
CA GLY A 61 -1.77 -1.98 -4.20
C GLY A 61 -2.04 -2.75 -5.49
N GLY A 62 -1.99 -4.09 -5.46
CA GLY A 62 -2.33 -4.94 -6.61
C GLY A 62 -3.83 -4.94 -6.90
N GLU A 63 -4.64 -5.15 -5.86
CA GLU A 63 -6.10 -5.12 -5.94
C GLU A 63 -6.61 -3.74 -6.38
N LEU A 64 -6.13 -2.65 -5.76
CA LEU A 64 -6.50 -1.29 -6.13
C LEU A 64 -6.15 -0.97 -7.59
N ALA A 65 -4.97 -1.40 -8.06
CA ALA A 65 -4.58 -1.21 -9.45
C ALA A 65 -5.44 -2.01 -10.41
N ALA A 66 -5.77 -3.25 -10.07
CA ALA A 66 -6.67 -4.07 -10.86
C ALA A 66 -8.09 -3.48 -10.87
N ALA A 67 -8.61 -3.07 -9.69
CA ALA A 67 -9.94 -2.48 -9.58
C ALA A 67 -10.08 -1.19 -10.40
N VAL A 68 -9.07 -0.31 -10.37
CA VAL A 68 -9.04 0.89 -11.23
C VAL A 68 -8.98 0.51 -12.70
N HIS A 69 -8.11 -0.43 -13.07
CA HIS A 69 -7.90 -0.80 -14.47
C HIS A 69 -9.19 -1.32 -15.12
N VAL A 70 -9.92 -2.22 -14.46
CA VAL A 70 -11.17 -2.78 -14.95
C VAL A 70 -12.41 -1.98 -14.56
N MET A 71 -12.26 -0.84 -13.85
CA MET A 71 -13.36 -0.09 -13.24
C MET A 71 -14.27 -0.99 -12.40
N GLY A 72 -13.64 -1.83 -11.55
CA GLY A 72 -14.30 -2.75 -10.64
C GLY A 72 -14.76 -2.09 -9.34
N VAL A 73 -15.18 -2.88 -8.36
CA VAL A 73 -15.49 -2.46 -6.99
C VAL A 73 -14.36 -2.96 -6.09
N ALA A 74 -13.64 -2.04 -5.44
CA ALA A 74 -12.56 -2.37 -4.52
C ALA A 74 -13.10 -2.83 -3.15
N HIS A 75 -12.24 -3.38 -2.30
CA HIS A 75 -12.58 -3.77 -0.93
C HIS A 75 -13.22 -2.61 -0.13
N PRO A 76 -13.97 -2.87 0.97
CA PRO A 76 -14.60 -1.81 1.76
C PRO A 76 -13.59 -0.73 2.22
N THR A 77 -13.88 0.56 2.03
CA THR A 77 -15.22 1.15 1.72
C THR A 77 -15.48 1.39 0.21
N GLY A 78 -14.79 0.71 -0.69
CA GLY A 78 -15.01 0.79 -2.12
C GLY A 78 -14.33 1.96 -2.84
N TYR A 79 -13.92 3.00 -2.14
CA TYR A 79 -13.12 4.17 -2.60
C TYR A 79 -13.53 4.76 -3.97
N PRO A 80 -14.81 5.09 -4.23
CA PRO A 80 -15.26 5.47 -5.57
C PRO A 80 -14.51 6.68 -6.15
N LEU A 81 -14.18 7.68 -5.31
CA LEU A 81 -13.39 8.85 -5.74
C LEU A 81 -11.98 8.44 -6.22
N TYR A 82 -11.33 7.50 -5.50
CA TYR A 82 -10.01 7.01 -5.86
C TYR A 82 -10.05 6.24 -7.19
N LEU A 83 -11.06 5.38 -7.38
CA LEU A 83 -11.20 4.58 -8.58
C LEU A 83 -11.42 5.47 -9.83
N VAL A 84 -12.30 6.48 -9.71
CA VAL A 84 -12.60 7.39 -10.83
C VAL A 84 -11.39 8.27 -11.16
N LEU A 85 -10.76 8.89 -10.16
CA LEU A 85 -9.55 9.71 -10.39
C LEU A 85 -8.36 8.84 -10.83
N GLY A 86 -8.19 7.68 -10.20
CA GLY A 86 -7.12 6.73 -10.54
C GLY A 86 -7.22 6.27 -11.99
N LYS A 87 -8.44 6.11 -12.54
CA LYS A 87 -8.62 5.75 -13.95
C LYS A 87 -8.04 6.79 -14.91
N LEU A 88 -8.07 8.09 -14.56
CA LEU A 88 -7.44 9.13 -15.37
C LEU A 88 -5.92 8.96 -15.42
N PHE A 89 -5.33 8.50 -14.31
CA PHE A 89 -3.89 8.21 -14.26
C PHE A 89 -3.54 6.88 -14.93
N ASP A 90 -4.40 5.87 -14.86
CA ASP A 90 -4.23 4.58 -15.55
C ASP A 90 -4.15 4.74 -17.09
N LEU A 91 -4.71 5.80 -17.62
CA LEU A 91 -4.61 6.15 -19.06
C LEU A 91 -3.27 6.78 -19.45
N LEU A 92 -2.41 7.12 -18.51
CA LEU A 92 -1.12 7.72 -18.80
C LEU A 92 -0.11 6.67 -19.31
N PRO A 93 0.74 7.01 -20.28
CA PRO A 93 1.73 6.08 -20.85
C PRO A 93 2.97 5.92 -19.93
N LEU A 94 2.76 5.63 -18.63
CA LEU A 94 3.83 5.49 -17.65
C LEU A 94 4.27 4.04 -17.41
N GLY A 95 3.67 3.08 -18.14
CA GLY A 95 3.96 1.66 -18.02
C GLY A 95 2.80 0.87 -17.40
N GLU A 96 3.09 0.04 -16.39
CA GLU A 96 2.08 -0.82 -15.77
C GLU A 96 1.03 -0.01 -14.97
N PRO A 97 -0.24 -0.48 -14.87
CA PRO A 97 -1.32 0.21 -14.15
C PRO A 97 -0.94 0.61 -12.71
N ALA A 98 -0.27 -0.28 -11.96
CA ALA A 98 0.16 0.03 -10.60
C ALA A 98 1.18 1.17 -10.53
N ARG A 99 2.04 1.34 -11.54
CA ARG A 99 2.96 2.48 -11.62
C ARG A 99 2.21 3.78 -11.88
N CYS A 100 1.20 3.76 -12.72
CA CYS A 100 0.34 4.92 -12.98
C CYS A 100 -0.36 5.38 -11.70
N LEU A 101 -0.83 4.43 -10.88
CA LEU A 101 -1.46 4.73 -9.60
C LEU A 101 -0.45 5.12 -8.52
N ALA A 102 0.76 4.58 -8.53
CA ALA A 102 1.84 5.08 -7.68
C ALA A 102 2.15 6.55 -8.00
N PHE A 103 2.11 6.93 -9.28
CA PHE A 103 2.24 8.33 -9.68
C PHE A 103 1.06 9.18 -9.21
N PHE A 104 -0.18 8.66 -9.23
CA PHE A 104 -1.34 9.32 -8.64
C PHE A 104 -1.14 9.59 -7.14
N SER A 105 -0.61 8.60 -6.39
CA SER A 105 -0.26 8.77 -4.98
C SER A 105 0.82 9.85 -4.79
N ALA A 106 1.86 9.85 -5.66
CA ALA A 106 2.93 10.85 -5.62
C ALA A 106 2.40 12.27 -5.83
N VAL A 107 1.55 12.48 -6.84
CA VAL A 107 0.92 13.78 -7.12
C VAL A 107 0.03 14.21 -5.96
N SER A 108 -0.74 13.29 -5.37
CA SER A 108 -1.62 13.58 -4.24
C SER A 108 -0.83 13.99 -2.99
N ALA A 109 0.23 13.27 -2.64
CA ALA A 109 1.06 13.58 -1.48
C ALA A 109 1.87 14.88 -1.69
N ALA A 110 2.41 15.11 -2.89
CA ALA A 110 3.09 16.35 -3.24
C ALA A 110 2.15 17.56 -3.17
N GLY A 111 0.92 17.41 -3.68
CA GLY A 111 -0.15 18.38 -3.57
C GLY A 111 -0.52 18.70 -2.11
N ALA A 112 -0.58 17.67 -1.25
CA ALA A 112 -0.82 17.85 0.18
C ALA A 112 0.30 18.67 0.84
N GLY A 113 1.57 18.36 0.55
CA GLY A 113 2.72 19.12 1.05
C GLY A 113 2.74 20.56 0.55
N ALA A 114 2.45 20.79 -0.73
CA ALA A 114 2.32 22.13 -1.32
C ALA A 114 1.22 22.95 -0.65
N LEU A 115 0.06 22.35 -0.44
CA LEU A 115 -1.07 23.03 0.19
C LEU A 115 -0.84 23.26 1.69
N LEU A 116 -0.13 22.36 2.39
CA LEU A 116 0.29 22.55 3.78
C LEU A 116 1.29 23.70 3.91
N CYS A 117 2.22 23.84 2.95
CA CYS A 117 3.10 25.00 2.84
C CYS A 117 2.28 26.30 2.76
N TRP A 118 1.29 26.37 1.87
CA TRP A 118 0.41 27.51 1.76
C TRP A 118 -0.34 27.81 3.06
N VAL A 119 -0.89 26.78 3.73
CA VAL A 119 -1.58 26.92 5.04
C VAL A 119 -0.66 27.54 6.08
N ALA A 120 0.57 27.06 6.20
CA ALA A 120 1.52 27.58 7.18
C ALA A 120 1.92 29.03 6.88
N ILE A 121 2.10 29.41 5.60
CA ILE A 121 2.34 30.79 5.18
C ILE A 121 1.14 31.68 5.51
N ALA A 122 -0.08 31.22 5.22
CA ALA A 122 -1.31 31.97 5.48
C ALA A 122 -1.53 32.26 6.99
N LEU A 123 -1.06 31.34 7.86
CA LEU A 123 -1.15 31.49 9.32
C LEU A 123 -0.06 32.38 9.91
N THR A 124 1.14 32.38 9.32
CA THR A 124 2.34 32.98 9.91
C THR A 124 2.86 34.21 9.17
N GLY A 125 2.64 34.32 7.87
CA GLY A 125 3.27 35.29 6.99
C GLY A 125 4.72 34.94 6.60
N TYR A 126 5.30 33.83 7.09
CA TYR A 126 6.68 33.42 6.83
C TYR A 126 6.77 32.32 5.76
N PRO A 127 7.33 32.60 4.56
CA PRO A 127 7.52 31.57 3.52
C PRO A 127 8.36 30.39 3.98
N LEU A 128 9.45 30.60 4.74
CA LEU A 128 10.31 29.53 5.26
C LEU A 128 9.57 28.57 6.20
N ALA A 129 8.62 29.09 7.00
CA ALA A 129 7.76 28.27 7.84
C ALA A 129 6.89 27.34 6.99
N GLY A 130 6.37 27.85 5.87
CA GLY A 130 5.60 27.04 4.92
C GLY A 130 6.45 25.96 4.28
N VAL A 131 7.64 26.30 3.77
CA VAL A 131 8.57 25.34 3.17
C VAL A 131 8.89 24.22 4.14
N LEU A 132 9.23 24.56 5.39
CA LEU A 132 9.51 23.56 6.42
C LEU A 132 8.29 22.69 6.73
N ALA A 133 7.10 23.28 6.87
CA ALA A 133 5.87 22.54 7.17
C ALA A 133 5.57 21.50 6.09
N GLY A 134 5.60 21.89 4.81
CA GLY A 134 5.30 21.00 3.68
C GLY A 134 6.35 19.90 3.51
N LEU A 135 7.65 20.27 3.56
CA LEU A 135 8.73 19.31 3.37
C LEU A 135 8.87 18.34 4.58
N ALA A 136 8.74 18.83 5.82
CA ALA A 136 8.82 17.97 7.00
C ALA A 136 7.69 16.93 7.03
N ALA A 137 6.49 17.29 6.63
CA ALA A 137 5.39 16.35 6.49
C ALA A 137 5.62 15.37 5.32
N GLY A 138 5.93 15.89 4.12
CA GLY A 138 6.05 15.09 2.90
C GLY A 138 7.25 14.14 2.91
N LEU A 139 8.40 14.55 3.45
CA LEU A 139 9.60 13.72 3.51
C LEU A 139 9.65 12.79 4.74
N SER A 140 8.62 12.80 5.60
CA SER A 140 8.50 11.78 6.64
C SER A 140 8.41 10.39 6.02
N SER A 141 8.98 9.38 6.67
CA SER A 141 8.95 8.01 6.15
C SER A 141 7.53 7.47 5.97
N TRP A 142 6.56 7.99 6.73
CA TRP A 142 5.18 7.55 6.65
C TRP A 142 4.47 8.09 5.41
N VAL A 143 4.62 9.38 5.10
CA VAL A 143 4.02 9.98 3.90
C VAL A 143 4.75 9.51 2.64
N TRP A 144 6.08 9.55 2.63
CA TRP A 144 6.86 9.09 1.49
C TRP A 144 6.62 7.61 1.16
N GLY A 145 6.49 6.76 2.20
CA GLY A 145 6.25 5.32 2.02
C GLY A 145 4.96 4.98 1.28
N VAL A 146 3.92 5.83 1.35
CA VAL A 146 2.66 5.66 0.60
C VAL A 146 2.59 6.53 -0.64
N ALA A 147 3.45 7.54 -0.76
CA ALA A 147 3.49 8.41 -1.93
C ALA A 147 4.13 7.75 -3.17
N ASN A 148 4.96 6.73 -2.99
CA ASN A 148 5.68 6.07 -4.07
C ASN A 148 5.13 4.69 -4.46
N GLN A 149 3.91 4.38 -4.06
CA GLN A 149 3.17 3.15 -4.38
C GLN A 149 1.68 3.41 -4.58
N ALA A 150 0.95 2.45 -5.17
CA ALA A 150 -0.49 2.54 -5.34
C ALA A 150 -1.19 2.39 -3.98
N GLU A 151 -1.71 3.53 -3.42
CA GLU A 151 -2.31 3.58 -2.09
C GLU A 151 -3.34 4.70 -1.95
N VAL A 152 -4.39 4.44 -1.20
CA VAL A 152 -5.49 5.40 -0.98
C VAL A 152 -5.12 6.53 -0.01
N TYR A 153 -4.12 6.32 0.86
CA TYR A 153 -3.79 7.24 1.96
C TYR A 153 -3.22 8.58 1.50
N ALA A 154 -2.52 8.62 0.36
CA ALA A 154 -1.98 9.86 -0.19
C ALA A 154 -3.08 10.83 -0.61
N LEU A 155 -4.15 10.34 -1.26
CA LEU A 155 -5.31 11.15 -1.60
C LEU A 155 -6.06 11.59 -0.34
N ASN A 156 -6.21 10.72 0.66
CA ASN A 156 -6.82 11.10 1.94
C ASN A 156 -6.07 12.27 2.60
N LEU A 157 -4.73 12.23 2.58
CA LEU A 157 -3.90 13.31 3.11
C LEU A 157 -4.19 14.64 2.40
N LEU A 158 -4.26 14.64 1.06
CA LEU A 158 -4.59 15.83 0.26
C LEU A 158 -5.96 16.40 0.61
N LEU A 159 -6.98 15.54 0.75
CA LEU A 159 -8.34 15.97 1.05
C LEU A 159 -8.47 16.57 2.46
N VAL A 160 -7.75 16.02 3.45
CA VAL A 160 -7.68 16.59 4.80
C VAL A 160 -7.01 17.96 4.78
N VAL A 161 -5.89 18.12 4.07
CA VAL A 161 -5.22 19.44 3.95
C VAL A 161 -6.08 20.42 3.17
N LEU A 162 -6.83 19.95 2.16
CA LEU A 162 -7.79 20.79 1.42
C LEU A 162 -8.88 21.36 2.35
N ALA A 163 -9.45 20.53 3.23
CA ALA A 163 -10.41 20.99 4.22
C ALA A 163 -9.77 21.97 5.22
N LEU A 164 -8.54 21.71 5.66
CA LEU A 164 -7.78 22.63 6.52
C LEU A 164 -7.55 23.98 5.83
N ALA A 165 -7.15 23.98 4.57
CA ALA A 165 -6.96 25.21 3.78
C ALA A 165 -8.28 25.99 3.58
N ALA A 166 -9.37 25.27 3.31
CA ALA A 166 -10.71 25.86 3.22
C ALA A 166 -11.13 26.49 4.55
N PHE A 167 -10.84 25.82 5.67
CA PHE A 167 -11.09 26.37 7.02
C PHE A 167 -10.28 27.64 7.27
N VAL A 168 -8.98 27.67 6.98
CA VAL A 168 -8.11 28.84 7.15
C VAL A 168 -8.60 30.01 6.29
N ARG A 169 -9.03 29.74 5.06
CA ARG A 169 -9.65 30.77 4.19
C ARG A 169 -10.98 31.30 4.74
N TRP A 170 -11.79 30.39 5.29
CA TRP A 170 -13.04 30.80 5.94
C TRP A 170 -12.74 31.65 7.20
N GLN A 171 -11.80 31.21 8.04
CA GLN A 171 -11.42 31.95 9.26
C GLN A 171 -10.89 33.35 8.95
N ALA A 172 -10.11 33.53 7.88
CA ALA A 172 -9.57 34.80 7.46
C ALA A 172 -10.64 35.79 7.00
N ALA A 173 -11.71 35.32 6.36
CA ALA A 173 -12.83 36.16 5.92
C ALA A 173 -14.11 35.29 5.85
N PRO A 174 -14.87 35.21 6.95
CA PRO A 174 -16.08 34.40 7.03
C PRO A 174 -17.13 34.86 6.00
N ALA A 175 -17.54 33.87 5.16
CA ALA A 175 -18.57 34.07 4.16
C ALA A 175 -19.28 32.72 3.88
N PRO A 176 -20.58 32.72 3.55
CA PRO A 176 -21.32 31.50 3.26
C PRO A 176 -20.64 30.62 2.21
N ARG A 177 -20.21 31.17 1.07
CA ARG A 177 -19.53 30.43 0.00
C ARG A 177 -18.25 29.74 0.46
N ARG A 178 -17.50 30.32 1.41
CA ARG A 178 -16.29 29.70 1.98
C ARG A 178 -16.64 28.57 2.95
N LEU A 179 -17.74 28.69 3.68
CA LEU A 179 -18.28 27.63 4.50
C LEU A 179 -18.75 26.45 3.64
N TYR A 180 -19.40 26.73 2.50
CA TYR A 180 -19.80 25.68 1.54
C TYR A 180 -18.59 24.95 0.94
N LEU A 181 -17.51 25.68 0.63
CA LEU A 181 -16.26 25.05 0.16
C LEU A 181 -15.63 24.15 1.23
N LEU A 182 -15.64 24.57 2.50
CA LEU A 182 -15.20 23.72 3.61
C LEU A 182 -16.08 22.47 3.75
N ALA A 183 -17.40 22.65 3.65
CA ALA A 183 -18.35 21.55 3.71
C ALA A 183 -18.14 20.54 2.57
N ALA A 184 -17.97 21.02 1.34
CA ALA A 184 -17.67 20.18 0.19
C ALA A 184 -16.33 19.45 0.34
N ALA A 185 -15.28 20.11 0.83
CA ALA A 185 -13.98 19.48 1.09
C ALA A 185 -14.09 18.40 2.18
N ALA A 186 -14.85 18.65 3.24
CA ALA A 186 -15.11 17.65 4.29
C ALA A 186 -15.91 16.46 3.74
N GLY A 187 -16.91 16.71 2.91
CA GLY A 187 -17.69 15.68 2.23
C GLY A 187 -16.86 14.83 1.26
N LEU A 188 -15.95 15.44 0.48
CA LEU A 188 -15.01 14.72 -0.38
C LEU A 188 -14.07 13.81 0.43
N GLY A 189 -13.55 14.33 1.56
CA GLY A 189 -12.76 13.52 2.46
C GLY A 189 -13.52 12.29 2.95
N LEU A 190 -14.77 12.46 3.39
CA LEU A 190 -15.64 11.38 3.85
C LEU A 190 -16.00 10.41 2.70
N ALA A 191 -16.26 10.91 1.50
CA ALA A 191 -16.56 10.09 0.33
C ALA A 191 -15.35 9.26 -0.15
N HIS A 192 -14.14 9.64 0.26
CA HIS A 192 -12.93 8.89 -0.05
C HIS A 192 -12.53 7.95 1.09
N HIS A 193 -12.31 8.48 2.30
CA HIS A 193 -11.83 7.67 3.42
C HIS A 193 -12.38 8.19 4.74
N ARG A 194 -13.05 7.32 5.49
CA ARG A 194 -13.77 7.73 6.72
C ARG A 194 -12.90 8.35 7.80
N THR A 195 -11.63 8.00 7.85
CA THR A 195 -10.70 8.57 8.82
C THR A 195 -10.48 10.07 8.64
N SER A 196 -10.81 10.63 7.47
CA SER A 196 -10.81 12.08 7.26
C SER A 196 -11.71 12.84 8.27
N LEU A 197 -12.79 12.19 8.74
CA LEU A 197 -13.73 12.79 9.70
C LEU A 197 -13.06 13.29 10.98
N PHE A 198 -12.03 12.60 11.46
CA PHE A 198 -11.32 13.01 12.68
C PHE A 198 -10.77 14.43 12.60
N PHE A 199 -10.40 14.89 11.40
CA PHE A 199 -9.86 16.22 11.16
C PHE A 199 -10.89 17.17 10.54
N THR A 200 -11.67 16.69 9.58
CA THR A 200 -12.56 17.58 8.79
C THR A 200 -13.84 17.93 9.51
N ALA A 201 -14.44 16.98 10.25
CA ALA A 201 -15.68 17.27 11.00
C ALA A 201 -15.49 18.29 12.12
N PRO A 202 -14.45 18.23 12.99
CA PRO A 202 -14.23 19.28 13.98
C PRO A 202 -14.06 20.67 13.37
N LEU A 203 -13.38 20.80 12.23
CA LEU A 203 -13.21 22.06 11.52
C LEU A 203 -14.55 22.60 11.01
N LEU A 204 -15.36 21.76 10.38
CA LEU A 204 -16.68 22.16 9.87
C LEU A 204 -17.65 22.52 10.99
N LEU A 205 -17.70 21.71 12.04
CA LEU A 205 -18.57 21.96 13.20
C LEU A 205 -18.19 23.25 13.92
N TRP A 206 -16.89 23.51 14.10
CA TRP A 206 -16.43 24.79 14.66
C TRP A 206 -16.81 25.97 13.77
N ALA A 207 -16.61 25.87 12.46
CA ALA A 207 -16.97 26.93 11.53
C ALA A 207 -18.48 27.23 11.55
N LEU A 208 -19.31 26.19 11.60
CA LEU A 208 -20.75 26.31 11.79
C LEU A 208 -21.11 26.94 13.14
N TRP A 209 -20.44 26.50 14.21
CA TRP A 209 -20.68 27.05 15.55
C TRP A 209 -20.29 28.51 15.66
N ALA A 210 -19.20 28.93 15.05
CA ALA A 210 -18.71 30.30 15.06
C ALA A 210 -19.49 31.26 14.12
N THR A 211 -20.22 30.72 13.13
CA THR A 211 -21.02 31.55 12.22
C THR A 211 -22.33 31.97 12.88
N ARG A 212 -22.59 33.26 12.93
CA ARG A 212 -23.83 33.87 13.46
C ARG A 212 -24.31 34.99 12.54
N PRO A 213 -25.60 35.18 12.26
CA PRO A 213 -26.70 34.24 12.57
C PRO A 213 -26.61 32.95 11.72
N ARG A 214 -27.36 31.91 12.14
CA ARG A 214 -27.46 30.64 11.44
C ARG A 214 -28.88 30.44 10.89
N PRO A 215 -29.24 31.08 9.80
CA PRO A 215 -30.54 30.83 9.19
C PRO A 215 -30.63 29.40 8.68
N LEU A 216 -31.81 28.79 8.69
CA LEU A 216 -32.04 27.41 8.29
C LEU A 216 -31.50 27.13 6.87
N ARG A 217 -31.67 28.07 5.95
CA ARG A 217 -31.14 28.02 4.58
C ARG A 217 -29.61 27.87 4.53
N LEU A 218 -28.88 28.50 5.46
CA LEU A 218 -27.41 28.36 5.54
C LEU A 218 -27.04 26.94 6.02
N LEU A 219 -27.74 26.43 7.04
CA LEU A 219 -27.53 25.08 7.54
C LEU A 219 -27.86 24.04 6.46
N ALA A 220 -29.02 24.16 5.80
CA ALA A 220 -29.44 23.27 4.73
C ALA A 220 -28.44 23.28 3.55
N ALA A 221 -27.99 24.44 3.10
CA ALA A 221 -27.00 24.55 2.03
C ALA A 221 -25.64 23.96 2.46
N THR A 222 -25.19 24.21 3.70
CA THR A 222 -23.92 23.65 4.19
C THR A 222 -23.98 22.12 4.26
N THR A 223 -25.09 21.57 4.79
CA THR A 223 -25.33 20.13 4.80
C THR A 223 -25.40 19.56 3.37
N GLY A 224 -26.12 20.23 2.47
CA GLY A 224 -26.18 19.84 1.05
C GLY A 224 -24.80 19.76 0.42
N TRP A 225 -23.95 20.78 0.61
CA TRP A 225 -22.57 20.76 0.11
C TRP A 225 -21.68 19.70 0.76
N ALA A 226 -21.91 19.34 2.02
CA ALA A 226 -21.20 18.23 2.68
C ALA A 226 -21.67 16.86 2.18
N CYS A 227 -22.98 16.71 1.88
CA CYS A 227 -23.55 15.44 1.42
C CYS A 227 -23.39 15.19 -0.08
N LEU A 228 -23.27 16.24 -0.89
CA LEU A 228 -23.18 16.12 -2.35
C LEU A 228 -22.05 15.17 -2.82
N PRO A 229 -20.82 15.22 -2.28
CA PRO A 229 -19.78 14.28 -2.64
C PRO A 229 -20.08 12.82 -2.26
N LEU A 230 -20.94 12.57 -1.26
CA LEU A 230 -21.32 11.22 -0.87
C LEU A 230 -22.13 10.49 -1.95
N LEU A 231 -22.72 11.22 -2.90
CA LEU A 231 -23.37 10.63 -4.07
C LEU A 231 -22.40 9.80 -4.91
N LEU A 232 -21.09 10.00 -4.77
CA LEU A 232 -20.08 9.14 -5.40
C LEU A 232 -20.21 7.68 -4.97
N TYR A 233 -20.73 7.39 -3.78
CA TYR A 233 -20.98 6.01 -3.36
C TYR A 233 -22.03 5.29 -4.22
N LEU A 234 -22.95 6.03 -4.87
CA LEU A 234 -23.93 5.44 -5.80
C LEU A 234 -23.26 4.83 -7.04
N TRP A 235 -22.02 5.23 -7.33
CA TRP A 235 -21.22 4.61 -8.38
C TRP A 235 -20.98 3.12 -8.11
N LEU A 236 -20.83 2.69 -6.83
CA LEU A 236 -20.54 1.30 -6.46
C LEU A 236 -21.64 0.33 -6.91
N PRO A 237 -22.94 0.51 -6.55
CA PRO A 237 -23.98 -0.40 -7.02
C PRO A 237 -24.17 -0.33 -8.55
N VAL A 238 -23.98 0.83 -9.18
CA VAL A 238 -24.03 0.95 -10.64
C VAL A 238 -22.95 0.09 -11.29
N ARG A 239 -21.72 0.13 -10.80
CA ARG A 239 -20.62 -0.69 -11.31
C ARG A 239 -20.80 -2.16 -10.98
N SER A 240 -21.21 -2.49 -9.75
CA SER A 240 -21.51 -3.86 -9.33
C SER A 240 -22.55 -4.52 -10.23
N ALA A 241 -23.60 -3.79 -10.63
CA ALA A 241 -24.63 -4.29 -11.55
C ALA A 241 -24.11 -4.59 -12.97
N CYS A 242 -22.96 -4.03 -13.35
CA CYS A 242 -22.29 -4.37 -14.62
C CYS A 242 -21.43 -5.64 -14.53
N HIS A 243 -21.44 -6.35 -13.39
CA HIS A 243 -20.67 -7.59 -13.15
C HIS A 243 -19.18 -7.47 -13.52
N PRO A 244 -18.45 -6.48 -13.00
CA PRO A 244 -17.02 -6.34 -13.28
C PRO A 244 -16.24 -7.56 -12.75
N PRO A 245 -15.06 -7.86 -13.30
CA PRO A 245 -14.23 -8.97 -12.82
C PRO A 245 -13.86 -8.89 -11.34
N LEU A 246 -13.73 -7.67 -10.81
CA LEU A 246 -13.57 -7.39 -9.38
C LEU A 246 -14.83 -6.73 -8.86
N ASN A 247 -15.57 -7.42 -8.00
CA ASN A 247 -16.87 -7.00 -7.49
C ASN A 247 -16.98 -7.25 -5.99
N TRP A 248 -16.14 -6.57 -5.21
CA TRP A 248 -16.17 -6.66 -3.77
C TRP A 248 -17.51 -6.19 -3.19
N GLY A 249 -18.04 -6.98 -2.25
CA GLY A 249 -19.26 -6.65 -1.53
C GLY A 249 -20.55 -6.78 -2.34
N ASN A 250 -20.47 -7.12 -3.65
CA ASN A 250 -21.65 -7.29 -4.54
C ASN A 250 -22.76 -6.24 -4.26
N THR A 251 -22.37 -4.97 -4.28
CA THR A 251 -23.15 -3.83 -3.75
C THR A 251 -24.47 -3.57 -4.49
N SER A 252 -24.68 -4.18 -5.64
CA SER A 252 -25.97 -4.17 -6.36
C SER A 252 -26.93 -5.28 -5.92
N GLY A 253 -26.43 -6.30 -5.21
CA GLY A 253 -27.22 -7.48 -4.85
C GLY A 253 -28.24 -7.22 -3.72
N SER A 254 -27.93 -6.35 -2.77
CA SER A 254 -28.85 -5.89 -1.75
C SER A 254 -28.46 -4.54 -1.16
N TRP A 255 -29.46 -3.82 -0.61
CA TRP A 255 -29.21 -2.58 0.14
C TRP A 255 -28.34 -2.83 1.38
N LEU A 256 -28.52 -3.97 2.05
CA LEU A 256 -27.72 -4.33 3.23
C LEU A 256 -26.25 -4.49 2.86
N TRP A 257 -25.93 -5.22 1.80
CA TRP A 257 -24.54 -5.41 1.34
C TRP A 257 -23.89 -4.09 0.92
N PHE A 258 -24.62 -3.23 0.21
CA PHE A 258 -24.17 -1.88 -0.10
C PHE A 258 -23.83 -1.10 1.17
N TRP A 259 -24.74 -1.11 2.17
CA TRP A 259 -24.56 -0.39 3.43
C TRP A 259 -23.37 -0.94 4.24
N GLU A 260 -23.24 -2.25 4.37
CA GLU A 260 -22.13 -2.92 5.04
C GLU A 260 -20.81 -2.59 4.36
N HIS A 261 -20.79 -2.57 3.03
CA HIS A 261 -19.59 -2.25 2.24
C HIS A 261 -19.13 -0.82 2.48
N ILE A 262 -19.99 0.18 2.30
CA ILE A 262 -19.62 1.59 2.49
C ILE A 262 -19.32 1.93 3.96
N ASN A 263 -19.87 1.22 4.91
CA ASN A 263 -19.54 1.36 6.34
C ASN A 263 -18.29 0.57 6.74
N GLY A 264 -17.77 -0.32 5.90
CA GLY A 264 -16.66 -1.22 6.23
C GLY A 264 -16.97 -2.04 7.48
N SER A 265 -18.20 -2.59 7.56
CA SER A 265 -18.66 -3.39 8.70
C SER A 265 -17.73 -4.57 8.98
N LEU A 266 -17.12 -5.12 7.93
CA LEU A 266 -16.09 -6.14 7.99
C LEU A 266 -14.93 -5.79 8.94
N TYR A 267 -14.54 -4.51 8.98
CA TYR A 267 -13.39 -4.06 9.78
C TYR A 267 -13.77 -3.69 11.22
N LEU A 268 -15.05 -3.61 11.58
CA LEU A 268 -15.47 -3.28 12.94
C LEU A 268 -15.00 -4.31 13.97
N ALA A 269 -14.83 -5.56 13.55
CA ALA A 269 -14.29 -6.62 14.39
C ALA A 269 -12.84 -6.36 14.87
N PHE A 270 -12.09 -5.50 14.17
CA PHE A 270 -10.70 -5.17 14.49
C PHE A 270 -10.56 -3.86 15.29
N VAL A 271 -11.60 -3.02 15.31
CA VAL A 271 -11.60 -1.73 16.02
C VAL A 271 -11.82 -1.96 17.51
N LEU A 272 -11.14 -1.20 18.38
CA LEU A 272 -11.23 -1.25 19.84
C LEU A 272 -10.95 -2.65 20.45
N ARG A 273 -10.21 -3.50 19.76
CA ARG A 273 -9.82 -4.85 20.25
C ARG A 273 -8.47 -4.87 20.97
N THR A 274 -7.77 -3.75 20.98
CA THR A 274 -6.48 -3.62 21.65
C THR A 274 -6.70 -3.00 23.03
N GLY A 275 -6.17 -3.63 24.09
CA GLY A 275 -6.29 -3.12 25.45
C GLY A 275 -5.55 -1.78 25.64
N ALA A 276 -6.01 -0.94 26.57
CA ALA A 276 -5.52 0.43 26.76
C ALA A 276 -3.99 0.53 26.91
N ALA A 277 -3.38 -0.36 27.69
CA ALA A 277 -1.92 -0.40 27.88
C ALA A 277 -1.16 -0.62 26.56
N ALA A 278 -1.67 -1.52 25.69
CA ALA A 278 -1.07 -1.79 24.40
C ALA A 278 -1.29 -0.63 23.42
N VAL A 279 -2.42 0.09 23.49
CA VAL A 279 -2.67 1.32 22.73
C VAL A 279 -1.65 2.40 23.11
N ILE A 280 -1.46 2.64 24.42
CA ILE A 280 -0.50 3.63 24.93
C ILE A 280 0.93 3.26 24.49
N SER A 281 1.32 2.00 24.64
CA SER A 281 2.63 1.49 24.19
C SER A 281 2.83 1.72 22.67
N GLN A 282 1.80 1.44 21.86
CA GLN A 282 1.87 1.63 20.41
C GLN A 282 1.99 3.09 20.02
N VAL A 283 1.19 3.97 20.63
CA VAL A 283 1.26 5.43 20.40
C VAL A 283 2.63 5.97 20.85
N GLY A 284 3.13 5.49 21.98
CA GLY A 284 4.49 5.80 22.45
C GLY A 284 5.58 5.36 21.46
N ALA A 285 5.46 4.16 20.89
CA ALA A 285 6.39 3.65 19.88
C ALA A 285 6.38 4.52 18.62
N TRP A 286 5.19 4.96 18.15
CA TRP A 286 5.07 5.89 17.02
C TRP A 286 5.68 7.26 17.37
N GLY A 287 5.43 7.79 18.56
CA GLY A 287 6.04 9.04 19.03
C GLY A 287 7.58 8.95 19.04
N ALA A 288 8.12 7.86 19.56
CA ALA A 288 9.56 7.61 19.55
C ALA A 288 10.13 7.48 18.13
N ALA A 289 9.41 6.81 17.22
CA ALA A 289 9.81 6.69 15.82
C ALA A 289 9.84 8.06 15.11
N LEU A 290 8.83 8.89 15.33
CA LEU A 290 8.75 10.26 14.80
C LEU A 290 9.85 11.15 15.41
N GLY A 291 10.10 11.03 16.73
CA GLY A 291 11.18 11.75 17.41
C GLY A 291 12.57 11.41 16.83
N ARG A 292 12.81 10.13 16.52
CA ARG A 292 14.06 9.71 15.85
C ARG A 292 14.21 10.30 14.44
N GLN A 293 13.12 10.36 13.66
CA GLN A 293 13.15 10.94 12.32
C GLN A 293 13.43 12.43 12.34
N LEU A 294 12.70 13.17 13.18
CA LEU A 294 12.76 14.64 13.23
C LEU A 294 13.94 15.15 14.05
N GLY A 295 14.53 14.31 14.90
CA GLY A 295 15.57 14.70 15.83
C GLY A 295 15.09 15.71 16.88
N LEU A 296 15.98 16.11 17.78
CA LEU A 296 15.67 17.06 18.85
C LEU A 296 15.16 18.41 18.29
N ALA A 297 15.81 18.91 17.22
CA ALA A 297 15.44 20.19 16.62
C ALA A 297 14.00 20.19 16.08
N GLY A 298 13.60 19.14 15.38
CA GLY A 298 12.23 19.01 14.87
C GLY A 298 11.20 18.89 16.00
N VAL A 299 11.50 18.10 17.04
CA VAL A 299 10.63 17.96 18.22
C VAL A 299 10.46 19.29 18.94
N LEU A 300 11.55 20.05 19.15
CA LEU A 300 11.50 21.38 19.76
C LEU A 300 10.69 22.38 18.91
N LEU A 301 10.87 22.35 17.59
CA LEU A 301 10.08 23.21 16.69
C LEU A 301 8.58 22.87 16.77
N ILE A 302 8.21 21.59 16.81
CA ILE A 302 6.81 21.16 16.99
C ILE A 302 6.25 21.70 18.31
N ALA A 303 6.99 21.56 19.40
CA ALA A 303 6.56 22.04 20.71
C ALA A 303 6.39 23.55 20.74
N ILE A 304 7.36 24.32 20.20
CA ILE A 304 7.30 25.79 20.08
C ILE A 304 6.10 26.19 19.21
N GLY A 305 5.89 25.52 18.08
CA GLY A 305 4.81 25.82 17.16
C GLY A 305 3.43 25.55 17.76
N LEU A 306 3.27 24.42 18.45
CA LEU A 306 2.03 24.09 19.14
C LEU A 306 1.73 25.12 20.26
N VAL A 307 2.70 25.38 21.14
CA VAL A 307 2.54 26.36 22.24
C VAL A 307 2.27 27.76 21.68
N GLY A 308 3.00 28.18 20.65
CA GLY A 308 2.80 29.46 19.97
C GLY A 308 1.40 29.56 19.35
N MET A 309 0.93 28.52 18.68
CA MET A 309 -0.41 28.46 18.10
C MET A 309 -1.51 28.56 19.18
N LEU A 310 -1.36 27.83 20.30
CA LEU A 310 -2.30 27.85 21.43
C LEU A 310 -2.33 29.21 22.17
N ARG A 311 -1.27 30.01 22.06
CA ARG A 311 -1.17 31.35 22.63
C ARG A 311 -1.53 32.47 21.63
N SER A 312 -1.80 32.12 20.38
CA SER A 312 -2.11 33.07 19.30
C SER A 312 -3.62 33.21 19.06
N ARG A 313 -3.99 34.10 18.13
CA ARG A 313 -5.37 34.19 17.59
C ARG A 313 -5.86 32.89 16.94
N HIS A 314 -4.97 31.96 16.62
CA HIS A 314 -5.27 30.67 16.03
C HIS A 314 -5.49 29.54 17.06
N ARG A 315 -5.60 29.92 18.36
CA ARG A 315 -5.87 28.95 19.46
C ARG A 315 -7.00 27.97 19.17
N PRO A 316 -8.18 28.38 18.63
CA PRO A 316 -9.23 27.41 18.34
C PRO A 316 -8.79 26.32 17.36
N LEU A 317 -8.11 26.70 16.28
CA LEU A 317 -7.56 25.74 15.33
C LEU A 317 -6.50 24.84 15.99
N GLY A 318 -5.64 25.40 16.83
CA GLY A 318 -4.64 24.65 17.59
C GLY A 318 -5.26 23.59 18.49
N VAL A 319 -6.32 23.93 19.22
CA VAL A 319 -7.06 23.00 20.08
C VAL A 319 -7.74 21.91 19.24
N LEU A 320 -8.40 22.27 18.14
CA LEU A 320 -9.05 21.31 17.25
C LEU A 320 -8.05 20.31 16.68
N LEU A 321 -6.93 20.78 16.15
CA LEU A 321 -5.89 19.89 15.59
C LEU A 321 -5.25 19.01 16.66
N LEU A 322 -5.00 19.52 17.86
CA LEU A 322 -4.45 18.74 18.96
C LEU A 322 -5.42 17.65 19.41
N ALA A 323 -6.70 18.02 19.62
CA ALA A 323 -7.74 17.05 20.01
C ALA A 323 -7.97 15.99 18.93
N SER A 324 -8.05 16.41 17.65
CA SER A 324 -8.16 15.50 16.50
C SER A 324 -6.97 14.53 16.44
N THR A 325 -5.75 15.04 16.61
CA THR A 325 -4.53 14.23 16.60
C THR A 325 -4.55 13.19 17.72
N ALA A 326 -4.85 13.61 18.95
CA ALA A 326 -4.90 12.72 20.10
C ALA A 326 -5.97 11.63 19.93
N LEU A 327 -7.19 12.02 19.56
CA LEU A 327 -8.29 11.09 19.34
C LEU A 327 -7.98 10.11 18.21
N TYR A 328 -7.39 10.60 17.12
CA TYR A 328 -7.01 9.79 15.98
C TYR A 328 -5.92 8.78 16.31
N LEU A 329 -4.88 9.18 17.06
CA LEU A 329 -3.82 8.26 17.49
C LEU A 329 -4.36 7.17 18.43
N LEU A 330 -5.25 7.51 19.35
CA LEU A 330 -5.90 6.53 20.21
C LEU A 330 -6.74 5.53 19.40
N TRP A 331 -7.51 6.01 18.43
CA TRP A 331 -8.28 5.16 17.53
C TRP A 331 -7.36 4.27 16.70
N ALA A 332 -6.36 4.82 16.00
CA ALA A 332 -5.42 4.08 15.17
C ALA A 332 -4.62 3.03 15.98
N GLY A 333 -4.22 3.39 17.22
CA GLY A 333 -3.54 2.47 18.13
C GLY A 333 -4.43 1.31 18.60
N SER A 334 -5.75 1.52 18.67
CA SER A 334 -6.73 0.50 19.07
C SER A 334 -7.07 -0.49 17.95
N TYR A 335 -6.72 -0.18 16.70
CA TYR A 335 -7.03 -0.98 15.53
C TYR A 335 -6.04 -2.16 15.40
N ARG A 336 -6.58 -3.39 15.43
CA ARG A 336 -5.77 -4.62 15.48
C ARG A 336 -5.51 -5.18 14.08
N VAL A 337 -4.67 -4.49 13.30
CA VAL A 337 -4.19 -4.95 11.99
C VAL A 337 -2.67 -4.90 11.93
N ALA A 338 -2.08 -5.67 11.02
CA ALA A 338 -0.62 -5.81 10.92
C ALA A 338 0.06 -4.47 10.54
N ASP A 339 -0.58 -3.69 9.68
CA ASP A 339 -0.06 -2.45 9.10
C ASP A 339 -0.68 -1.18 9.68
N ARG A 340 -1.24 -1.24 10.90
CA ARG A 340 -1.91 -0.11 11.59
C ARG A 340 -1.16 1.23 11.54
N GLN A 341 0.13 1.23 11.21
CA GLN A 341 0.93 2.44 11.05
C GLN A 341 0.41 3.34 9.92
N VAL A 342 -0.18 2.78 8.85
CA VAL A 342 -0.72 3.57 7.73
C VAL A 342 -1.88 4.48 8.18
N PHE A 343 -2.61 4.06 9.21
CA PHE A 343 -3.67 4.89 9.79
C PHE A 343 -3.12 6.08 10.59
N ALA A 344 -1.86 6.10 10.98
CA ALA A 344 -1.26 7.25 11.68
C ALA A 344 -0.74 8.34 10.71
N ILE A 345 -0.76 8.13 9.39
CA ILE A 345 -0.23 9.06 8.38
C ILE A 345 -0.86 10.47 8.46
N PRO A 346 -2.19 10.67 8.61
CA PRO A 346 -2.78 12.00 8.69
C PRO A 346 -2.27 12.88 9.84
N VAL A 347 -1.67 12.28 10.88
CA VAL A 347 -1.03 13.01 11.98
C VAL A 347 0.17 13.86 11.50
N MET A 348 0.76 13.51 10.36
CA MET A 348 1.84 14.30 9.77
C MET A 348 1.41 15.71 9.34
N ILE A 349 0.10 15.95 9.12
CA ILE A 349 -0.42 17.28 8.80
C ILE A 349 -0.21 18.24 9.97
N PRO A 350 -0.78 18.01 11.19
CA PRO A 350 -0.57 18.90 12.32
C PRO A 350 0.91 18.94 12.76
N LEU A 351 1.65 17.83 12.72
CA LEU A 351 3.07 17.82 13.10
C LEU A 351 3.93 18.68 12.17
N GLY A 352 3.75 18.54 10.85
CA GLY A 352 4.44 19.38 9.87
C GLY A 352 4.06 20.85 10.04
N LEU A 353 2.76 21.13 10.22
CA LEU A 353 2.27 22.50 10.47
C LEU A 353 2.92 23.10 11.72
N TRP A 354 2.89 22.42 12.87
CA TRP A 354 3.51 22.90 14.10
C TRP A 354 5.03 23.05 13.97
N CYS A 355 5.70 22.18 13.22
CA CYS A 355 7.13 22.31 12.93
C CYS A 355 7.44 23.63 12.19
N GLY A 356 6.68 23.95 11.13
CA GLY A 356 6.81 25.20 10.40
C GLY A 356 6.45 26.43 11.26
N LEU A 357 5.34 26.36 12.01
CA LEU A 357 4.95 27.43 12.94
C LEU A 357 6.00 27.65 14.02
N GLY A 358 6.66 26.60 14.49
CA GLY A 358 7.77 26.66 15.43
C GLY A 358 8.93 27.49 14.91
N LEU A 359 9.30 27.30 13.65
CA LEU A 359 10.32 28.12 13.00
C LEU A 359 9.87 29.59 12.92
N ALA A 360 8.62 29.86 12.53
CA ALA A 360 8.10 31.22 12.49
C ALA A 360 8.16 31.90 13.88
N HIS A 361 7.73 31.21 14.94
CA HIS A 361 7.77 31.74 16.30
C HIS A 361 9.20 31.94 16.81
N ALA A 362 10.13 31.03 16.49
CA ALA A 362 11.53 31.17 16.83
C ALA A 362 12.12 32.43 16.14
N LEU A 363 11.91 32.57 14.82
CA LEU A 363 12.39 33.75 14.07
C LEU A 363 11.79 35.07 14.58
N ALA A 364 10.50 35.10 14.89
CA ALA A 364 9.83 36.27 15.45
C ALA A 364 10.29 36.62 16.89
N GLY A 365 10.80 35.64 17.63
CA GLY A 365 11.31 35.81 19.01
C GLY A 365 12.74 36.34 19.08
N LEU A 366 13.59 36.05 18.09
CA LEU A 366 15.01 36.42 18.10
C LEU A 366 15.30 37.93 18.29
N PRO A 367 14.55 38.87 17.68
CA PRO A 367 14.80 40.30 17.93
C PRO A 367 14.63 40.72 19.39
N ARG A 368 13.88 39.96 20.19
CA ARG A 368 13.66 40.25 21.62
C ARG A 368 14.85 39.90 22.50
N LEU A 369 15.79 39.12 21.98
CA LEU A 369 17.00 38.70 22.69
C LEU A 369 18.09 39.79 22.74
N LYS A 370 17.78 41.03 22.31
CA LYS A 370 18.74 42.16 22.26
C LYS A 370 20.05 41.83 21.57
N LEU A 371 19.98 41.03 20.49
CA LEU A 371 21.12 40.67 19.66
C LEU A 371 21.69 41.87 18.93
N SER A 372 22.99 41.88 18.62
CA SER A 372 23.61 42.90 17.82
C SER A 372 22.96 42.99 16.41
N PRO A 373 22.97 44.18 15.77
CA PRO A 373 22.43 44.35 14.42
C PRO A 373 23.07 43.40 13.40
N ALA A 374 24.35 43.04 13.59
CA ALA A 374 25.05 42.07 12.75
C ALA A 374 24.46 40.67 12.89
N LEU A 375 24.17 40.21 14.10
CA LEU A 375 23.53 38.92 14.37
C LEU A 375 22.10 38.87 13.85
N LEU A 376 21.33 39.96 13.97
CA LEU A 376 19.98 40.05 13.42
C LEU A 376 19.94 39.91 11.90
N ARG A 377 20.98 40.35 11.18
CA ARG A 377 21.10 40.13 9.72
C ARG A 377 21.28 38.68 9.34
N LEU A 378 21.80 37.83 10.24
CA LEU A 378 22.00 36.41 10.01
C LEU A 378 20.73 35.58 10.29
N VAL A 379 19.73 36.14 10.94
CA VAL A 379 18.47 35.42 11.31
C VAL A 379 17.76 34.81 10.10
N PRO A 380 17.58 35.50 8.95
CA PRO A 380 16.97 34.87 7.77
C PRO A 380 17.81 33.71 7.22
N LEU A 381 19.13 33.83 7.25
CA LEU A 381 20.02 32.77 6.80
C LEU A 381 19.92 31.55 7.73
N ALA A 382 19.97 31.75 9.05
CA ALA A 382 19.79 30.68 10.02
C ALA A 382 18.43 30.00 9.86
N GLY A 383 17.35 30.76 9.66
CA GLY A 383 16.02 30.24 9.36
C GLY A 383 15.99 29.41 8.08
N GLY A 384 16.66 29.88 7.02
CA GLY A 384 16.80 29.17 5.77
C GLY A 384 17.56 27.84 5.94
N LEU A 385 18.66 27.86 6.70
CA LEU A 385 19.44 26.65 7.01
C LEU A 385 18.60 25.62 7.75
N VAL A 386 17.83 26.01 8.77
CA VAL A 386 16.93 25.10 9.50
C VAL A 386 15.82 24.59 8.58
N ALA A 387 15.22 25.45 7.75
CA ALA A 387 14.15 25.09 6.84
C ALA A 387 14.59 24.09 5.76
N LEU A 388 15.88 24.00 5.47
CA LEU A 388 16.46 23.08 4.48
C LEU A 388 17.17 21.89 5.13
N ALA A 389 17.87 22.08 6.24
CA ALA A 389 18.66 21.02 6.90
C ALA A 389 17.81 19.88 7.42
N LEU A 390 16.67 20.17 8.05
CA LEU A 390 15.76 19.13 8.55
C LEU A 390 15.17 18.29 7.40
N PRO A 391 14.59 18.87 6.34
CA PRO A 391 14.14 18.12 5.17
C PRO A 391 15.26 17.35 4.46
N ALA A 392 16.45 17.94 4.33
CA ALA A 392 17.61 17.26 3.75
C ALA A 392 18.02 16.03 4.58
N ASN A 393 18.06 16.17 5.91
CA ASN A 393 18.33 15.05 6.80
C ASN A 393 17.27 13.94 6.69
N LEU A 394 15.97 14.29 6.62
CA LEU A 394 14.90 13.32 6.38
C LEU A 394 15.10 12.59 5.04
N SER A 395 15.46 13.32 3.98
CA SER A 395 15.73 12.72 2.68
C SER A 395 16.91 11.74 2.74
N LEU A 396 18.02 12.10 3.37
CA LEU A 396 19.20 11.23 3.52
C LEU A 396 18.90 9.99 4.35
N GLN A 397 18.13 10.12 5.44
CA GLN A 397 17.76 8.99 6.30
C GLN A 397 16.84 7.98 5.58
N HIS A 398 15.94 8.47 4.72
CA HIS A 398 14.85 7.67 4.21
C HIS A 398 15.06 7.17 2.79
N TRP A 399 15.90 7.85 1.98
CA TRP A 399 16.05 7.57 0.55
C TRP A 399 16.31 6.09 0.26
N ALA A 400 17.41 5.55 0.80
CA ALA A 400 17.81 4.17 0.52
C ALA A 400 16.78 3.12 0.97
N ARG A 401 16.01 3.44 2.02
CA ARG A 401 14.98 2.55 2.57
C ARG A 401 13.68 2.61 1.78
N LEU A 402 13.32 3.79 1.27
CA LEU A 402 12.05 4.05 0.59
C LEU A 402 12.20 4.04 -0.94
N ASP A 403 13.40 3.92 -1.48
CA ASP A 403 13.59 3.76 -2.92
C ASP A 403 13.03 2.41 -3.38
N ARG A 404 11.88 2.49 -4.05
CA ARG A 404 11.19 1.34 -4.66
C ARG A 404 11.38 1.27 -6.17
N SER A 405 12.17 2.17 -6.77
CA SER A 405 12.34 2.28 -8.22
C SER A 405 12.80 0.97 -8.90
N ARG A 406 13.33 0.05 -8.10
CA ARG A 406 13.82 -1.26 -8.55
C ARG A 406 13.16 -2.44 -7.85
N ASP A 407 12.07 -2.21 -7.09
CA ASP A 407 11.38 -3.27 -6.36
C ASP A 407 10.31 -3.93 -7.22
N HIS A 408 10.69 -5.05 -7.85
CA HIS A 408 9.80 -5.90 -8.63
C HIS A 408 9.36 -7.16 -7.88
N ARG A 409 9.79 -7.34 -6.61
CA ARG A 409 9.61 -8.60 -5.87
C ARG A 409 8.15 -9.04 -5.74
N PRO A 410 7.17 -8.18 -5.41
CA PRO A 410 5.78 -8.63 -5.30
C PRO A 410 5.22 -9.11 -6.63
N LEU A 411 5.49 -8.38 -7.72
CA LEU A 411 5.12 -8.82 -9.07
C LEU A 411 5.79 -10.14 -9.45
N GLU A 412 7.09 -10.26 -9.22
CA GLU A 412 7.83 -11.50 -9.48
C GLU A 412 7.27 -12.67 -8.69
N GLN A 413 6.84 -12.46 -7.44
CA GLN A 413 6.19 -13.49 -6.65
C GLN A 413 4.85 -13.91 -7.24
N ALA A 414 4.01 -12.96 -7.63
CA ALA A 414 2.73 -13.25 -8.28
C ALA A 414 2.94 -14.02 -9.59
N LEU A 415 3.91 -13.59 -10.41
CA LEU A 415 4.27 -14.28 -11.66
C LEU A 415 4.70 -15.73 -11.41
N LEU A 416 5.54 -15.97 -10.40
CA LEU A 416 5.99 -17.33 -10.06
C LEU A 416 4.87 -18.19 -9.49
N ASN A 417 3.99 -17.62 -8.70
CA ASN A 417 2.87 -18.35 -8.11
C ASN A 417 1.86 -18.82 -9.17
N LEU A 418 1.62 -18.00 -10.19
CA LEU A 418 0.52 -18.19 -11.12
C LEU A 418 0.95 -18.65 -12.52
N ALA A 419 2.26 -18.61 -12.81
CA ALA A 419 2.76 -19.08 -14.10
C ALA A 419 2.48 -20.59 -14.27
N GLY A 420 1.91 -20.93 -15.42
CA GLY A 420 1.59 -22.33 -15.75
C GLY A 420 0.34 -22.88 -15.08
N VAL A 421 -0.38 -22.10 -14.27
CA VAL A 421 -1.69 -22.50 -13.75
C VAL A 421 -2.68 -22.61 -14.92
N PRO A 422 -3.32 -23.78 -15.15
CA PRO A 422 -4.25 -23.97 -16.25
C PRO A 422 -5.50 -23.09 -16.11
N GLY A 423 -6.12 -22.72 -17.22
CA GLY A 423 -7.33 -21.89 -17.22
C GLY A 423 -8.57 -22.56 -16.65
N ASP A 424 -8.60 -23.87 -16.65
CA ASP A 424 -9.67 -24.67 -16.03
C ASP A 424 -9.43 -24.94 -14.54
N ALA A 425 -8.30 -24.47 -13.97
CA ALA A 425 -7.98 -24.64 -12.58
C ALA A 425 -8.89 -23.79 -11.66
N VAL A 426 -8.98 -24.23 -10.40
CA VAL A 426 -9.43 -23.40 -9.29
C VAL A 426 -8.21 -23.03 -8.46
N VAL A 427 -8.08 -21.74 -8.15
CA VAL A 427 -6.97 -21.22 -7.34
C VAL A 427 -7.56 -20.62 -6.08
N LEU A 428 -7.37 -21.33 -4.96
CA LEU A 428 -7.82 -20.92 -3.64
C LEU A 428 -6.65 -20.24 -2.91
N LEU A 429 -6.78 -18.93 -2.66
CA LEU A 429 -5.73 -18.12 -2.04
C LEU A 429 -6.18 -17.56 -0.69
N GLU A 430 -5.29 -17.62 0.29
CA GLU A 430 -5.43 -17.00 1.60
C GLU A 430 -4.50 -15.78 1.68
N GLY A 431 -5.03 -14.68 2.23
CA GLY A 431 -4.31 -13.46 2.55
C GLY A 431 -4.35 -12.40 1.45
N ASP A 432 -4.30 -11.16 1.87
CA ASP A 432 -4.44 -9.97 0.99
C ASP A 432 -3.38 -9.93 -0.12
N GLU A 433 -2.10 -10.15 0.21
CA GLU A 433 -1.01 -10.02 -0.75
C GLU A 433 -1.05 -11.07 -1.89
N PRO A 434 -1.30 -12.38 -1.63
CA PRO A 434 -1.49 -13.36 -2.70
C PRO A 434 -2.71 -13.08 -3.58
N ASN A 435 -3.84 -12.67 -2.98
CA ASN A 435 -5.06 -12.34 -3.70
C ASN A 435 -4.86 -11.09 -4.57
N ALA A 436 -4.36 -9.99 -4.01
CA ALA A 436 -4.04 -8.78 -4.74
C ALA A 436 -3.05 -9.02 -5.89
N GLY A 437 -2.06 -9.90 -5.67
CA GLY A 437 -1.13 -10.32 -6.71
C GLY A 437 -1.80 -11.09 -7.85
N ALA A 438 -2.74 -11.97 -7.54
CA ALA A 438 -3.49 -12.73 -8.55
C ALA A 438 -4.46 -11.83 -9.33
N GLU A 439 -5.18 -10.96 -8.65
CA GLU A 439 -6.07 -9.98 -9.26
C GLU A 439 -5.30 -9.05 -10.21
N TYR A 440 -4.14 -8.56 -9.78
CA TYR A 440 -3.26 -7.76 -10.61
C TYR A 440 -2.76 -8.52 -11.84
N TYR A 441 -2.27 -9.75 -11.65
CA TYR A 441 -1.74 -10.59 -12.71
C TYR A 441 -2.76 -10.84 -13.83
N TYR A 442 -3.98 -11.20 -13.45
CA TYR A 442 -5.00 -11.57 -14.43
C TYR A 442 -5.80 -10.37 -14.95
N HIS A 443 -6.15 -9.42 -14.12
CA HIS A 443 -7.08 -8.34 -14.48
C HIS A 443 -6.36 -7.07 -14.95
N ALA A 444 -5.25 -6.67 -14.31
CA ALA A 444 -4.51 -5.49 -14.73
C ALA A 444 -3.49 -5.80 -15.84
N LEU A 445 -2.76 -6.92 -15.74
CA LEU A 445 -1.80 -7.32 -16.78
C LEU A 445 -2.43 -8.15 -17.91
N GLY A 446 -3.71 -8.50 -17.82
CA GLY A 446 -4.47 -9.22 -18.84
C GLY A 446 -3.92 -10.62 -19.14
N ARG A 447 -3.23 -11.27 -18.19
CA ARG A 447 -2.63 -12.58 -18.41
C ARG A 447 -3.68 -13.67 -18.62
N ARG A 448 -3.36 -14.63 -19.48
CA ARG A 448 -4.23 -15.76 -19.82
C ARG A 448 -3.41 -17.06 -19.84
N PRO A 449 -4.02 -18.22 -19.59
CA PRO A 449 -5.44 -18.42 -19.31
C PRO A 449 -5.86 -17.91 -17.92
N LEU A 450 -7.13 -17.56 -17.71
CA LEU A 450 -7.70 -17.09 -16.45
C LEU A 450 -8.36 -18.27 -15.72
N PRO A 451 -7.82 -18.78 -14.61
CA PRO A 451 -8.45 -19.77 -13.76
C PRO A 451 -9.58 -19.12 -12.92
N LEU A 452 -10.36 -19.94 -12.24
CA LEU A 452 -11.27 -19.46 -11.22
C LEU A 452 -10.48 -19.06 -9.97
N LEU A 453 -10.35 -17.75 -9.73
CA LEU A 453 -9.78 -17.23 -8.47
C LEU A 453 -10.84 -17.29 -7.38
N LEU A 454 -10.48 -17.85 -6.24
CA LEU A 454 -11.34 -17.94 -5.07
C LEU A 454 -10.53 -17.44 -3.85
N PRO A 455 -10.66 -16.15 -3.48
CA PRO A 455 -10.17 -15.67 -2.20
C PRO A 455 -10.87 -16.42 -1.08
N THR A 456 -10.11 -16.95 -0.12
CA THR A 456 -10.71 -17.73 0.98
C THR A 456 -11.65 -16.89 1.82
N GLU A 457 -11.36 -15.60 1.96
CA GLU A 457 -12.18 -14.63 2.66
C GLU A 457 -13.59 -14.50 2.05
N TRP A 458 -13.71 -14.64 0.71
CA TRP A 458 -15.01 -14.56 0.04
C TRP A 458 -15.92 -15.73 0.39
N ALA A 459 -15.35 -16.87 0.74
CA ALA A 459 -16.13 -18.07 1.04
C ALA A 459 -16.94 -17.95 2.35
N VAL A 460 -16.63 -16.98 3.22
CA VAL A 460 -17.35 -16.74 4.49
C VAL A 460 -18.39 -15.61 4.41
N TYR A 461 -18.51 -14.92 3.28
CA TYR A 461 -19.43 -13.78 3.13
C TYR A 461 -20.63 -14.09 2.22
N ASP A 462 -21.82 -13.78 2.71
CA ASP A 462 -23.08 -14.00 1.98
C ASP A 462 -23.14 -13.26 0.63
N TRP A 463 -22.53 -12.08 0.55
CA TRP A 463 -22.50 -11.28 -0.67
C TRP A 463 -21.68 -11.94 -1.79
N ALA A 464 -20.75 -12.81 -1.46
CA ALA A 464 -19.92 -13.49 -2.44
C ALA A 464 -20.61 -14.71 -3.08
N TYR A 465 -21.52 -15.36 -2.36
CA TYR A 465 -22.19 -16.57 -2.84
C TYR A 465 -22.84 -16.42 -4.23
N PRO A 466 -23.56 -15.33 -4.55
CA PRO A 466 -24.13 -15.15 -5.89
C PRO A 466 -23.08 -14.99 -6.99
N LEU A 467 -21.88 -14.50 -6.66
CA LEU A 467 -20.77 -14.30 -7.60
C LEU A 467 -20.02 -15.61 -7.89
N LEU A 468 -20.13 -16.59 -7.00
CA LEU A 468 -19.44 -17.87 -7.11
C LEU A 468 -20.23 -18.88 -7.94
N PRO A 469 -19.57 -19.73 -8.73
CA PRO A 469 -20.23 -20.80 -9.48
C PRO A 469 -21.08 -21.70 -8.58
N ALA A 470 -22.28 -22.07 -9.04
CA ALA A 470 -23.24 -22.83 -8.25
C ALA A 470 -22.70 -24.18 -7.75
N TRP A 471 -21.80 -24.81 -8.49
CA TRP A 471 -21.16 -26.08 -8.11
C TRP A 471 -20.24 -25.99 -6.89
N LEU A 472 -19.80 -24.78 -6.49
CA LEU A 472 -19.02 -24.56 -5.25
C LEU A 472 -19.89 -24.61 -3.98
N ARG A 473 -21.19 -24.33 -4.09
CA ARG A 473 -22.08 -24.21 -2.93
C ARG A 473 -22.13 -25.42 -2.01
N PRO A 474 -22.11 -26.69 -2.53
CA PRO A 474 -22.07 -27.85 -1.65
C PRO A 474 -20.82 -27.91 -0.77
N ALA A 475 -19.64 -27.55 -1.30
CA ALA A 475 -18.40 -27.53 -0.53
C ALA A 475 -18.44 -26.44 0.55
N LEU A 476 -18.90 -25.24 0.19
CA LEU A 476 -19.04 -24.12 1.11
C LEU A 476 -20.03 -24.43 2.24
N ALA A 477 -21.18 -25.04 1.90
CA ALA A 477 -22.18 -25.44 2.88
C ALA A 477 -21.65 -26.49 3.88
N ARG A 478 -20.77 -27.38 3.47
CA ARG A 478 -20.11 -28.37 4.36
C ARG A 478 -19.07 -27.73 5.28
N ALA A 479 -18.37 -26.71 4.80
CA ALA A 479 -17.35 -26.00 5.57
C ALA A 479 -17.96 -24.94 6.51
N ALA A 480 -19.10 -24.33 6.16
CA ALA A 480 -19.71 -23.22 6.87
C ALA A 480 -19.96 -23.44 8.40
N PRO A 481 -20.28 -24.64 8.89
CA PRO A 481 -20.44 -24.89 10.33
C PRO A 481 -19.14 -24.89 11.13
N LEU A 482 -17.98 -24.91 10.46
CA LEU A 482 -16.67 -24.99 11.12
C LEU A 482 -16.24 -23.62 11.66
N PRO A 483 -15.48 -23.57 12.78
CA PRO A 483 -14.77 -22.36 13.17
C PRO A 483 -13.89 -21.84 12.04
N GLU A 484 -13.72 -20.53 11.91
CA GLU A 484 -13.02 -19.87 10.79
C GLU A 484 -11.68 -20.52 10.43
N ARG A 485 -10.85 -20.85 11.44
CA ARG A 485 -9.58 -21.51 11.22
C ARG A 485 -9.73 -22.92 10.64
N GLU A 486 -10.66 -23.71 11.16
CA GLU A 486 -10.94 -25.06 10.66
C GLU A 486 -11.59 -25.01 9.29
N PHE A 487 -12.47 -24.02 9.05
CA PHE A 487 -13.05 -23.75 7.75
C PHE A 487 -11.97 -23.58 6.69
N MET A 488 -10.96 -22.74 6.95
CA MET A 488 -9.86 -22.48 6.02
C MET A 488 -9.02 -23.75 5.76
N GLU A 489 -8.79 -24.57 6.80
CA GLU A 489 -8.03 -25.83 6.67
C GLU A 489 -8.79 -26.88 5.84
N TRP A 490 -10.11 -26.97 5.98
CA TRP A 490 -10.92 -28.03 5.36
C TRP A 490 -11.52 -27.65 4.00
N LEU A 491 -11.67 -26.38 3.71
CA LEU A 491 -12.28 -25.90 2.47
C LEU A 491 -11.62 -26.50 1.19
N PRO A 492 -10.29 -26.60 1.07
CA PRO A 492 -9.67 -27.20 -0.11
C PRO A 492 -10.12 -28.65 -0.37
N TYR A 493 -10.34 -29.42 0.70
CA TYR A 493 -10.75 -30.81 0.60
C TYR A 493 -12.21 -30.95 0.17
N TYR A 494 -13.10 -30.14 0.74
CA TYR A 494 -14.51 -30.11 0.31
C TYR A 494 -14.65 -29.62 -1.13
N LEU A 495 -13.84 -28.65 -1.52
CA LEU A 495 -13.76 -28.22 -2.92
C LEU A 495 -13.29 -29.36 -3.82
N ARG A 496 -12.28 -30.15 -3.40
CA ARG A 496 -11.77 -31.27 -4.20
C ARG A 496 -12.83 -32.35 -4.39
N GLU A 497 -13.68 -32.60 -3.41
CA GLU A 497 -14.77 -33.59 -3.50
C GLU A 497 -15.85 -33.21 -4.52
N VAL A 498 -16.15 -31.92 -4.68
CA VAL A 498 -17.19 -31.43 -5.61
C VAL A 498 -16.64 -31.08 -6.99
N LEU A 499 -15.32 -30.92 -7.11
CA LEU A 499 -14.66 -30.65 -8.38
C LEU A 499 -14.54 -31.91 -9.23
N ASP A 500 -14.74 -31.76 -10.55
CA ASP A 500 -14.32 -32.78 -11.52
C ASP A 500 -12.86 -33.19 -11.21
N PRO A 501 -12.55 -34.49 -11.06
CA PRO A 501 -11.19 -34.98 -10.80
C PRO A 501 -10.14 -34.46 -11.80
N ARG A 502 -10.54 -34.12 -13.01
CA ARG A 502 -9.65 -33.59 -14.06
C ARG A 502 -9.31 -32.12 -13.84
N ARG A 503 -10.15 -31.36 -13.12
CA ARG A 503 -9.94 -29.94 -12.87
C ARG A 503 -8.93 -29.76 -11.71
N PRO A 504 -7.78 -29.12 -11.95
CA PRO A 504 -6.77 -28.94 -10.91
C PRO A 504 -7.21 -27.91 -9.88
N LEU A 505 -6.88 -28.17 -8.61
CA LEU A 505 -7.08 -27.25 -7.50
C LEU A 505 -5.72 -26.86 -6.92
N TYR A 506 -5.42 -25.57 -6.94
CA TYR A 506 -4.20 -24.99 -6.38
C TYR A 506 -4.51 -24.14 -5.15
N THR A 507 -3.60 -24.12 -4.17
CA THR A 507 -3.73 -23.30 -2.97
C THR A 507 -2.37 -22.91 -2.37
N ASN A 508 -2.33 -21.77 -1.68
CA ASN A 508 -1.20 -21.38 -0.83
C ASN A 508 -1.40 -21.77 0.64
N LEU A 509 -2.55 -22.31 1.00
CA LEU A 509 -2.87 -22.72 2.36
C LEU A 509 -1.86 -23.75 2.88
N ASP A 510 -1.43 -23.57 4.14
CA ASP A 510 -0.68 -24.56 4.89
C ASP A 510 -1.66 -25.46 5.62
N ALA A 511 -1.88 -26.65 5.08
CA ALA A 511 -2.70 -27.65 5.74
C ALA A 511 -1.80 -28.58 6.59
N PRO A 512 -1.78 -28.43 7.91
CA PRO A 512 -0.96 -29.29 8.79
C PRO A 512 -1.46 -30.73 8.83
N ARG A 513 -2.70 -30.97 8.39
CA ARG A 513 -3.33 -32.31 8.36
C ARG A 513 -3.94 -32.56 7.00
N VAL A 514 -3.33 -33.46 6.24
CA VAL A 514 -3.89 -33.93 4.97
C VAL A 514 -4.76 -35.14 5.29
N PRO A 515 -6.08 -35.13 5.00
CA PRO A 515 -6.92 -36.29 5.22
C PRO A 515 -6.43 -37.52 4.45
N PRO A 516 -6.68 -38.76 4.94
CA PRO A 516 -6.40 -39.97 4.19
C PRO A 516 -7.05 -39.93 2.80
N GLY A 517 -6.30 -40.30 1.77
CA GLY A 517 -6.79 -40.28 0.39
C GLY A 517 -6.51 -38.98 -0.40
N PHE A 518 -5.91 -37.98 0.21
CA PHE A 518 -5.49 -36.75 -0.49
C PHE A 518 -3.97 -36.61 -0.48
N VAL A 519 -3.44 -35.94 -1.49
CA VAL A 519 -2.02 -35.60 -1.60
C VAL A 519 -1.88 -34.14 -2.01
N LEU A 520 -1.13 -33.38 -1.21
CA LEU A 520 -0.69 -32.03 -1.56
C LEU A 520 0.64 -32.15 -2.32
N LEU A 521 0.58 -31.90 -3.60
CA LEU A 521 1.79 -31.71 -4.41
C LEU A 521 2.11 -30.21 -4.42
N LYS A 522 3.30 -29.88 -4.02
CA LYS A 522 3.79 -28.56 -4.35
C LYS A 522 4.11 -28.54 -5.84
N ASP A 523 3.25 -27.94 -6.61
CA ASP A 523 3.36 -27.74 -8.03
C ASP A 523 3.52 -26.22 -8.23
N HIS A 524 4.64 -25.77 -8.75
CA HIS A 524 5.01 -24.37 -8.79
C HIS A 524 5.29 -23.79 -7.38
N ALA A 525 4.92 -22.53 -7.12
CA ALA A 525 4.94 -21.94 -5.79
C ALA A 525 3.64 -22.18 -5.01
N LEU A 526 2.59 -22.65 -5.68
CA LEU A 526 1.33 -23.10 -5.07
C LEU A 526 1.37 -24.61 -4.84
N LYS A 527 0.52 -25.09 -3.95
CA LYS A 527 0.29 -26.51 -3.70
C LYS A 527 -0.89 -26.99 -4.54
N ARG A 528 -0.72 -28.09 -5.22
CA ARG A 528 -1.81 -28.75 -5.96
C ARG A 528 -2.39 -29.88 -5.13
N LEU A 529 -3.69 -29.84 -4.90
CA LEU A 529 -4.40 -30.92 -4.21
C LEU A 529 -4.84 -31.98 -5.23
N VAL A 530 -4.36 -33.19 -5.05
CA VAL A 530 -4.69 -34.32 -5.92
C VAL A 530 -5.22 -35.50 -5.14
N LEU A 531 -6.06 -36.30 -5.81
CA LEU A 531 -6.45 -37.64 -5.35
C LEU A 531 -5.48 -38.67 -5.96
N PRO A 532 -5.00 -39.69 -5.20
CA PRO A 532 -4.35 -40.83 -5.83
C PRO A 532 -5.38 -41.53 -6.75
N PRO A 533 -5.16 -41.71 -8.02
CA PRO A 533 -4.02 -42.13 -8.82
C PRO A 533 -3.49 -41.05 -9.79
N GLY A 534 -3.80 -39.79 -9.57
CA GLY A 534 -3.40 -38.71 -10.49
C GLY A 534 -1.98 -38.15 -10.31
N LEU A 535 -1.08 -38.85 -9.62
CA LEU A 535 0.33 -38.45 -9.52
C LEU A 535 1.01 -38.61 -10.89
N PRO A 536 1.60 -37.53 -11.46
CA PRO A 536 2.41 -37.67 -12.65
C PRO A 536 3.69 -38.45 -12.32
N LEU A 537 3.70 -39.71 -12.67
CA LEU A 537 4.92 -40.51 -12.68
C LEU A 537 5.66 -40.24 -13.98
N ALA A 538 6.94 -39.88 -13.90
CA ALA A 538 7.79 -39.90 -15.09
C ALA A 538 7.85 -41.34 -15.60
N ALA A 539 7.65 -41.55 -16.90
CA ALA A 539 7.87 -42.84 -17.53
C ALA A 539 9.29 -43.33 -17.15
N ASP A 540 9.39 -44.55 -16.67
CA ASP A 540 10.67 -45.16 -16.31
C ASP A 540 11.64 -45.07 -17.49
N ARG A 541 12.63 -44.16 -17.38
CA ARG A 541 13.77 -44.11 -18.29
C ARG A 541 14.99 -44.69 -17.59
N PRO A 542 15.32 -45.98 -17.83
CA PRO A 542 16.25 -46.71 -16.98
C PRO A 542 17.73 -46.35 -17.10
N ARG A 543 18.16 -45.37 -17.89
CA ARG A 543 19.57 -45.12 -18.18
C ARG A 543 20.03 -43.62 -18.14
N MET A 544 19.36 -42.76 -17.42
CA MET A 544 19.88 -41.39 -17.22
C MET A 544 21.02 -41.40 -16.18
N ARG A 545 22.20 -40.88 -16.55
CA ARG A 545 23.27 -40.65 -15.58
C ARG A 545 22.84 -39.51 -14.65
N PRO A 546 23.09 -39.66 -13.33
CA PRO A 546 22.77 -38.59 -12.39
C PRO A 546 23.52 -37.30 -12.74
N VAL A 547 22.82 -36.15 -12.67
CA VAL A 547 23.41 -34.81 -12.81
C VAL A 547 24.08 -34.44 -11.49
N THR A 548 23.41 -34.65 -10.37
CA THR A 548 23.92 -34.41 -9.01
C THR A 548 23.08 -35.15 -7.98
N GLU A 549 23.64 -35.34 -6.78
CA GLU A 549 22.92 -35.83 -5.62
C GLU A 549 22.00 -34.76 -5.05
N LEU A 550 20.81 -35.15 -4.63
CA LEU A 550 19.89 -34.29 -3.93
C LEU A 550 20.37 -34.05 -2.48
N PRO A 551 20.03 -32.88 -1.86
CA PRO A 551 20.46 -32.59 -0.51
C PRO A 551 20.16 -33.69 0.50
N GLN A 552 21.10 -33.89 1.43
CA GLN A 552 21.01 -34.91 2.50
C GLN A 552 20.82 -36.35 2.03
N GLY A 553 21.27 -36.69 0.84
CA GLY A 553 21.16 -38.04 0.30
C GLY A 553 19.73 -38.48 0.02
N SER A 554 18.83 -37.53 -0.29
CA SER A 554 17.42 -37.85 -0.55
C SER A 554 17.20 -38.54 -1.89
N GLY A 555 18.21 -38.57 -2.76
CA GLY A 555 18.15 -39.20 -4.07
C GLY A 555 19.03 -38.51 -5.10
N TRP A 556 18.64 -38.57 -6.36
CA TRP A 556 19.43 -38.09 -7.48
C TRP A 556 18.62 -37.18 -8.41
N LEU A 557 19.19 -36.05 -8.82
CA LEU A 557 18.72 -35.27 -9.95
C LEU A 557 19.24 -35.95 -11.24
N LEU A 558 18.32 -36.37 -12.10
CA LEU A 558 18.63 -37.11 -13.33
C LEU A 558 18.66 -36.19 -14.56
N GLY A 559 17.96 -35.04 -14.52
CA GLY A 559 17.94 -34.13 -15.64
C GLY A 559 17.23 -32.83 -15.30
N VAL A 560 17.59 -31.78 -16.02
CA VAL A 560 16.96 -30.45 -15.99
C VAL A 560 16.73 -30.00 -17.43
N GLN A 561 15.50 -29.64 -17.75
CA GLN A 561 15.17 -29.06 -19.04
C GLN A 561 14.72 -27.63 -18.83
N VAL A 562 15.28 -26.71 -19.62
CA VAL A 562 14.97 -25.27 -19.62
C VAL A 562 14.86 -24.84 -21.08
N PRO A 563 13.93 -23.94 -21.44
CA PRO A 563 13.86 -23.41 -22.81
C PRO A 563 15.17 -22.74 -23.21
N PRO A 564 15.62 -22.86 -24.48
CA PRO A 564 16.88 -22.28 -24.93
C PRO A 564 16.83 -20.75 -25.06
N VAL A 565 15.65 -20.18 -25.14
CA VAL A 565 15.42 -18.73 -25.22
C VAL A 565 14.46 -18.31 -24.10
N LEU A 566 14.87 -17.34 -23.31
CA LEU A 566 14.10 -16.82 -22.17
C LEU A 566 13.83 -15.31 -22.35
N ALA A 567 12.68 -14.86 -21.95
CA ALA A 567 12.35 -13.45 -21.89
C ALA A 567 12.59 -12.89 -20.49
N ARG A 568 13.23 -11.70 -20.41
CA ARG A 568 13.47 -11.02 -19.13
C ARG A 568 12.17 -10.67 -18.43
N GLY A 569 12.08 -11.01 -17.12
CA GLY A 569 10.90 -10.75 -16.33
C GLY A 569 9.66 -11.54 -16.75
N ALA A 570 9.80 -12.56 -17.57
CA ALA A 570 8.73 -13.50 -17.88
C ALA A 570 9.03 -14.88 -17.26
N PRO A 571 8.03 -15.58 -16.71
CA PRO A 571 8.21 -16.93 -16.20
C PRO A 571 8.58 -17.89 -17.33
N PHE A 572 9.42 -18.85 -17.01
CA PHE A 572 9.79 -19.93 -17.92
C PHE A 572 9.72 -21.29 -17.22
N PRO A 573 9.32 -22.38 -17.92
CA PRO A 573 9.21 -23.70 -17.33
C PRO A 573 10.61 -24.30 -17.08
N ILE A 574 10.74 -24.96 -15.93
CA ILE A 574 11.89 -25.77 -15.55
C ILE A 574 11.35 -27.18 -15.29
N ARG A 575 11.77 -28.15 -16.09
CA ARG A 575 11.37 -29.54 -15.88
C ARG A 575 12.50 -30.29 -15.22
N LEU A 576 12.24 -30.87 -14.05
CA LEU A 576 13.19 -31.68 -13.29
C LEU A 576 12.82 -33.17 -13.40
N ALA A 577 13.80 -34.02 -13.67
CA ALA A 577 13.66 -35.45 -13.53
C ALA A 577 14.49 -35.89 -12.31
N VAL A 578 13.88 -36.54 -11.33
CA VAL A 578 14.53 -36.96 -10.09
C VAL A 578 14.24 -38.43 -9.78
N ARG A 579 15.18 -39.08 -9.08
CA ARG A 579 14.99 -40.38 -8.46
C ARG A 579 15.12 -40.20 -6.96
N LEU A 580 14.04 -40.41 -6.22
CA LEU A 580 14.03 -40.29 -4.77
C LEU A 580 14.35 -41.60 -4.11
N GLN A 581 15.24 -41.60 -3.12
CA GLN A 581 15.51 -42.71 -2.21
C GLN A 581 14.74 -42.52 -0.89
N ARG A 582 14.57 -41.29 -0.47
CA ARG A 582 13.79 -40.86 0.69
C ARG A 582 13.21 -39.47 0.45
N PRO A 583 12.17 -39.02 1.18
CA PRO A 583 11.65 -37.69 1.07
C PRO A 583 12.74 -36.64 1.26
N LEU A 584 12.73 -35.58 0.45
CA LEU A 584 13.58 -34.42 0.66
C LEU A 584 13.04 -33.61 1.87
N PRO A 585 13.87 -33.30 2.86
CA PRO A 585 13.44 -32.51 4.00
C PRO A 585 12.93 -31.12 3.56
N ASP A 586 11.95 -30.59 4.30
CA ASP A 586 11.37 -29.29 4.03
C ASP A 586 12.38 -28.13 4.04
N GLY A 587 12.04 -27.07 3.30
CA GLY A 587 12.78 -25.81 3.30
C GLY A 587 13.97 -25.75 2.35
N TRP A 588 14.14 -26.72 1.46
CA TRP A 588 15.09 -26.61 0.37
C TRP A 588 14.48 -25.90 -0.84
N ASP A 589 15.25 -24.97 -1.41
CA ASP A 589 14.93 -24.23 -2.63
C ASP A 589 15.89 -24.58 -3.73
N LEU A 590 15.41 -24.52 -4.98
CA LEU A 590 16.24 -24.56 -6.18
C LEU A 590 16.60 -23.14 -6.61
N GLN A 591 17.86 -22.89 -6.89
CA GLN A 591 18.33 -21.64 -7.47
C GLN A 591 19.03 -21.93 -8.80
N LEU A 592 18.57 -21.28 -9.87
CA LEU A 592 19.31 -21.23 -11.14
C LEU A 592 20.19 -19.99 -11.17
N LEU A 593 21.45 -20.17 -11.50
CA LEU A 593 22.43 -19.10 -11.64
C LEU A 593 22.72 -18.90 -13.13
N PHE A 594 22.65 -17.65 -13.57
CA PHE A 594 22.95 -17.23 -14.95
C PHE A 594 24.34 -16.60 -14.96
N LEU A 595 25.32 -17.26 -15.58
CA LEU A 595 26.70 -16.74 -15.67
C LEU A 595 27.05 -16.45 -17.13
N GLN A 596 27.55 -15.23 -17.38
CA GLN A 596 28.02 -14.80 -18.69
C GLN A 596 29.55 -14.87 -18.73
N GLY A 597 30.11 -15.63 -19.69
CA GLY A 597 31.54 -15.70 -19.92
C GLY A 597 32.38 -16.55 -18.96
N ALA A 598 31.75 -17.40 -18.12
CA ALA A 598 32.48 -18.30 -17.24
C ALA A 598 32.75 -19.64 -17.91
N SER A 599 34.03 -19.96 -18.17
CA SER A 599 34.46 -21.35 -18.37
C SER A 599 34.66 -21.99 -17.00
N PRO A 600 34.03 -23.15 -16.71
CA PRO A 600 34.29 -23.85 -15.47
C PRO A 600 35.72 -24.36 -15.44
N SER A 601 36.52 -23.92 -14.48
CA SER A 601 37.79 -24.59 -14.17
C SER A 601 37.44 -25.93 -13.51
N PRO A 602 38.05 -27.05 -13.95
CA PRO A 602 37.83 -28.32 -13.30
C PRO A 602 38.33 -28.25 -11.85
N GLY A 603 37.42 -28.42 -10.88
CA GLY A 603 37.74 -28.48 -9.46
C GLY A 603 37.79 -27.19 -8.67
N GLY A 604 37.52 -26.03 -9.27
CA GLY A 604 37.51 -24.72 -8.59
C GLY A 604 36.10 -24.33 -8.13
N ALA A 605 35.97 -23.83 -6.90
CA ALA A 605 34.74 -23.18 -6.44
C ALA A 605 34.43 -21.98 -7.35
N VAL A 606 33.30 -22.03 -8.07
CA VAL A 606 32.85 -20.90 -8.88
C VAL A 606 32.44 -19.78 -7.93
N MET A 607 33.29 -18.79 -7.77
CA MET A 607 32.94 -17.54 -7.08
C MET A 607 31.98 -16.77 -7.98
N VAL A 608 30.69 -16.84 -7.68
CA VAL A 608 29.66 -16.07 -8.37
C VAL A 608 29.67 -14.64 -7.80
N PRO A 609 30.01 -13.61 -8.58
CA PRO A 609 29.90 -12.23 -8.12
C PRO A 609 28.49 -11.93 -7.60
N ARG A 610 28.39 -11.15 -6.52
CA ARG A 610 27.09 -10.84 -5.87
C ARG A 610 26.10 -10.15 -6.81
N ASP A 611 26.59 -9.50 -7.84
CA ASP A 611 25.84 -8.80 -8.88
C ASP A 611 25.35 -9.71 -10.03
N GLN A 612 25.84 -10.96 -10.13
CA GLN A 612 25.48 -11.92 -11.17
C GLN A 612 24.59 -13.07 -10.69
N VAL A 613 24.22 -13.10 -9.40
CA VAL A 613 23.28 -14.09 -8.84
C VAL A 613 21.85 -13.60 -9.06
N PHE A 614 21.24 -13.97 -10.18
CA PHE A 614 19.97 -13.38 -10.60
C PHE A 614 18.85 -14.39 -10.87
N ALA A 615 18.88 -15.55 -10.25
CA ALA A 615 17.68 -16.38 -10.19
C ALA A 615 17.10 -16.29 -8.79
N ARG A 616 15.81 -15.96 -8.72
CA ARG A 616 15.05 -16.09 -7.48
C ARG A 616 15.05 -17.57 -7.09
N ARG A 617 15.16 -17.87 -5.79
CA ARG A 617 15.04 -19.22 -5.29
C ARG A 617 13.65 -19.75 -5.64
N VAL A 618 13.61 -20.89 -6.30
CA VAL A 618 12.36 -21.61 -6.56
C VAL A 618 12.28 -22.72 -5.51
N PRO A 619 11.22 -22.78 -4.70
CA PRO A 619 11.09 -23.81 -3.68
C PRO A 619 11.18 -25.20 -4.31
N LEU A 620 12.04 -26.06 -3.79
CA LEU A 620 12.09 -27.47 -4.13
C LEU A 620 11.08 -28.23 -3.30
N LEU A 621 10.30 -29.04 -3.95
CA LEU A 621 9.00 -29.41 -3.45
C LEU A 621 8.79 -30.91 -3.35
N PHE A 622 9.86 -31.67 -3.36
CA PHE A 622 9.84 -33.11 -3.10
C PHE A 622 9.68 -33.45 -1.61
N GLY A 623 9.52 -32.44 -0.74
CA GLY A 623 9.58 -32.60 0.71
C GLY A 623 8.26 -32.78 1.42
N LEU A 624 7.13 -32.73 0.74
CA LEU A 624 5.90 -33.16 1.40
C LEU A 624 5.94 -34.67 1.56
N ALA A 625 5.86 -35.10 2.81
CA ALA A 625 5.69 -36.48 3.15
C ALA A 625 4.56 -37.05 2.30
N LEU A 626 4.93 -37.65 1.20
CA LEU A 626 4.05 -38.52 0.46
C LEU A 626 4.18 -39.88 1.17
N PRO A 627 3.22 -40.26 2.05
CA PRO A 627 3.28 -41.56 2.71
C PRO A 627 3.27 -42.73 1.71
N ALA A 628 3.12 -42.41 0.43
CA ALA A 628 2.92 -43.36 -0.65
C ALA A 628 3.92 -43.26 -1.81
N THR A 629 5.03 -42.49 -1.70
CA THR A 629 6.06 -42.51 -2.75
C THR A 629 7.00 -43.68 -2.51
N PRO A 630 6.91 -44.79 -3.26
CA PRO A 630 7.82 -45.90 -3.09
C PRO A 630 9.26 -45.46 -3.36
N PRO A 631 10.23 -45.79 -2.50
CA PRO A 631 11.63 -45.50 -2.76
C PRO A 631 12.08 -46.19 -4.06
N GLY A 632 12.98 -45.53 -4.79
CA GLY A 632 13.54 -46.03 -6.05
C GLY A 632 12.81 -45.65 -7.32
N ARG A 633 11.65 -44.97 -7.25
CA ARG A 633 10.91 -44.49 -8.44
C ARG A 633 11.42 -43.16 -8.96
N HIS A 634 11.21 -42.92 -10.25
CA HIS A 634 11.53 -41.68 -10.95
C HIS A 634 10.33 -40.74 -10.94
N TYR A 635 10.60 -39.47 -10.68
CA TYR A 635 9.58 -38.42 -10.69
C TYR A 635 9.97 -37.31 -11.66
N GLN A 636 8.98 -36.74 -12.32
CA GLN A 636 9.14 -35.54 -13.10
C GLN A 636 8.38 -34.44 -12.39
N GLN A 637 9.03 -33.30 -12.20
CA GLN A 637 8.40 -32.09 -11.65
C GLN A 637 8.64 -30.92 -12.59
N ASP A 638 7.57 -30.21 -12.90
CA ASP A 638 7.61 -28.96 -13.62
C ASP A 638 7.58 -27.82 -12.60
N LEU A 639 8.54 -26.90 -12.71
CA LEU A 639 8.69 -25.71 -11.91
C LEU A 639 8.72 -24.51 -12.85
N PHE A 640 8.59 -23.30 -12.30
CA PHE A 640 8.78 -22.09 -13.07
C PHE A 640 9.89 -21.23 -12.47
N GLY A 641 10.81 -20.81 -13.31
CA GLY A 641 11.83 -19.81 -13.00
C GLY A 641 11.44 -18.45 -13.54
N LEU A 642 12.03 -17.40 -12.96
CA LEU A 642 11.82 -16.03 -13.43
C LEU A 642 13.20 -15.35 -13.55
N PRO A 643 13.67 -15.06 -14.79
CA PRO A 643 14.91 -14.33 -14.98
C PRO A 643 14.73 -12.90 -14.51
N SER A 644 15.66 -12.40 -13.71
CA SER A 644 15.62 -11.01 -13.26
C SER A 644 15.58 -10.03 -14.45
N ARG A 645 14.76 -9.01 -14.34
CA ARG A 645 14.74 -7.87 -15.30
C ARG A 645 16.08 -7.09 -15.31
N ARG A 646 16.97 -7.31 -14.32
CA ARG A 646 18.30 -6.69 -14.23
C ARG A 646 19.36 -7.38 -15.09
N LEU A 647 19.11 -8.62 -15.50
CA LEU A 647 20.01 -9.34 -16.40
C LEU A 647 20.08 -8.63 -17.75
N ARG A 648 21.26 -8.50 -18.31
CA ARG A 648 21.44 -7.96 -19.66
C ARG A 648 21.01 -9.00 -20.71
N PRO A 649 20.53 -8.60 -21.89
CA PRO A 649 20.37 -9.53 -23.00
C PRO A 649 21.69 -10.22 -23.34
N GLY A 650 21.63 -11.50 -23.70
CA GLY A 650 22.84 -12.25 -24.09
C GLY A 650 22.75 -13.75 -23.77
N ALA A 651 23.83 -14.45 -24.09
CA ALA A 651 23.97 -15.86 -23.82
C ALA A 651 24.50 -16.10 -22.39
N TYR A 652 23.91 -17.07 -21.69
CA TYR A 652 24.27 -17.43 -20.32
C TYR A 652 24.41 -18.94 -20.17
N GLN A 653 25.47 -19.36 -19.46
CA GLN A 653 25.59 -20.71 -18.95
C GLN A 653 24.77 -20.82 -17.67
N LEU A 654 23.96 -21.86 -17.56
CA LEU A 654 23.15 -22.13 -16.37
C LEU A 654 23.89 -23.02 -15.38
N TYR A 655 23.77 -22.66 -14.10
CA TYR A 655 24.18 -23.48 -12.97
C TYR A 655 22.99 -23.69 -12.03
N LEU A 656 22.94 -24.84 -11.40
CA LEU A 656 21.91 -25.20 -10.44
C LEU A 656 22.52 -25.28 -9.04
N GLN A 657 21.84 -24.74 -8.04
CA GLN A 657 22.27 -24.75 -6.64
C GLN A 657 21.08 -25.02 -5.74
N PHE A 658 21.24 -25.87 -4.73
CA PHE A 658 20.24 -26.08 -3.70
C PHE A 658 20.52 -25.18 -2.52
N CYS A 659 19.47 -24.57 -1.96
CA CYS A 659 19.55 -23.60 -0.87
C CYS A 659 18.58 -23.93 0.25
N ARG A 660 19.01 -23.75 1.52
CA ARG A 660 18.15 -23.82 2.71
C ARG A 660 18.54 -22.72 3.67
N GLY A 661 17.73 -21.69 3.77
CA GLY A 661 18.10 -20.50 4.53
C GLY A 661 19.40 -19.85 4.02
N ARG A 662 20.46 -19.86 4.85
CA ARG A 662 21.81 -19.39 4.48
C ARG A 662 22.70 -20.50 3.91
N HIS A 663 22.32 -21.76 4.06
CA HIS A 663 23.08 -22.90 3.57
C HIS A 663 22.89 -23.06 2.06
N ARG A 664 23.98 -23.31 1.33
CA ARG A 664 24.00 -23.50 -0.14
C ARG A 664 24.90 -24.66 -0.49
N THR A 665 24.47 -25.49 -1.43
CA THR A 665 25.34 -26.50 -2.03
C THR A 665 26.30 -25.85 -3.03
N ALA A 666 27.31 -26.59 -3.48
CA ALA A 666 28.13 -26.15 -4.60
C ALA A 666 27.25 -25.98 -5.87
N PRO A 667 27.46 -24.94 -6.69
CA PRO A 667 26.78 -24.81 -7.97
C PRO A 667 27.16 -25.93 -8.93
N VAL A 668 26.16 -26.56 -9.55
CA VAL A 668 26.33 -27.62 -10.52
C VAL A 668 26.07 -27.09 -11.92
N PRO A 669 27.04 -27.17 -12.87
CA PRO A 669 26.81 -26.70 -14.23
C PRO A 669 25.75 -27.56 -14.93
N LEU A 670 24.82 -26.90 -15.59
CA LEU A 670 23.87 -27.56 -16.48
C LEU A 670 24.45 -27.58 -17.90
N ALA A 671 24.22 -28.65 -18.64
CA ALA A 671 24.65 -28.73 -20.05
C ALA A 671 23.89 -27.77 -20.99
N ALA A 672 23.12 -26.84 -20.44
CA ALA A 672 22.25 -25.93 -21.16
C ALA A 672 22.82 -24.51 -21.17
N THR A 673 22.98 -23.92 -22.36
CA THR A 673 23.17 -22.51 -22.56
C THR A 673 21.84 -21.89 -22.96
N VAL A 674 21.46 -20.76 -22.35
CA VAL A 674 20.21 -20.06 -22.67
C VAL A 674 20.51 -18.66 -23.18
N THR A 675 19.71 -18.21 -24.14
CA THR A 675 19.74 -16.82 -24.64
C THR A 675 18.65 -16.02 -23.94
N LEU A 676 19.04 -14.92 -23.29
CA LEU A 676 18.11 -14.00 -22.66
C LEU A 676 17.81 -12.84 -23.63
N ARG A 677 16.55 -12.60 -23.90
CA ARG A 677 16.04 -11.50 -24.75
C ARG A 677 15.32 -10.42 -23.97
#